data_752164e9dacf696f9f313dc8028bc9cb
#
_entry.id   752164e9dacf696f9f313dc8028bc9cb
#
_cell.length_a   1.000
_cell.length_b   1.000
_cell.length_c   1.000
_cell.angle_alpha   90.00
_cell.angle_beta   90.00
_cell.angle_gamma   90.00
#
_symmetry.space_group_name_H-M   'P 1'
#
loop_
_entity.id
_entity.type
_entity.pdbx_description
1 polymer ?
#
loop_
_entity_poly.entity_id
_entity_poly.type
_entity_poly.pdbx_seq_one_letter_code
_entity_poly.pdbx_strand_id
1 'polypeptide(L)'
;MKMKIFYSSILFLALFASPVSLAAQDDETKTGSDCQTIDDADALKNFEKSKDRKKYDWEQRKGFLQEAIAAQPTWAEANLAMAKMIMTKAKADGMEGTYPGAIRFLKAAVDNCPKIGADPFYWLGTQYYLQENYKDAVVYLQKYIDYDTDDAKKLGDNYEFNSSQALEMLRWSKFYVDIKNHVRPFAPSPVKGIDTQRDEYLAIITPDNTQALYVRRIPVNQADRVWSSSQQAEVFTMSHMQPNGEFDKGTFMDDPFNKNPNEGAATLTIDNKHLFYTITKDGTDGPNTDIYTADLNDGSWTPIRSLGDKVNDPIYWDSQPTISGDGNTLYFASNRPGGQGGIDIWMTKKGIDGEWGVPINMGPTINTQYNEKSPFIHTDSQTLYFSSDGHPGIGGYDIFYSRADATGKWKEPVNLGVPINTTGDDVGFFVSTDGATGFFNSNASIPGQVGGYDVYQFELYPEARPEATVIVKGELKDEFGNPLTGATTVEIKNVQTKEKSFGVVDTITGSFAAAIRVSKKNDYIITIKKDSAAFNSQLISGKQEFKGVVVNAEPMKISQLKVGGAYTINDINFASNAAVLEPESMVVLEMFAAYLKEHPGMKIEIRGHTDNVGDDGRNMDLSNERSYAVFEALTKFGVPRSQIISAKGYGETKPIADNATEAGRAKNRRTEFVLVKF
;
A
#
# COMPACT_ATOMS: atom_id res chain seq x y z
N MET A 1 -2.33 -3.38 32.19
CA MET A 1 -2.48 -3.59 30.76
C MET A 1 -2.17 -5.07 30.52
N LYS A 2 -3.19 -5.93 30.49
CA LYS A 2 -2.99 -7.35 30.21
C LYS A 2 -2.96 -7.51 28.70
N MET A 3 -1.77 -7.50 28.11
CA MET A 3 -1.58 -7.91 26.72
C MET A 3 -2.06 -9.35 26.59
N LYS A 4 -2.94 -9.59 25.61
CA LYS A 4 -3.30 -10.95 25.25
C LYS A 4 -2.05 -11.61 24.68
N ILE A 5 -1.52 -12.59 25.40
CA ILE A 5 -0.60 -13.55 24.79
C ILE A 5 -1.47 -14.34 23.81
N PHE A 6 -1.34 -14.05 22.54
CA PHE A 6 -1.84 -14.95 21.54
C PHE A 6 -1.05 -16.24 21.69
N TYR A 7 -1.66 -17.23 22.35
CA TYR A 7 -1.34 -18.60 22.05
C TYR A 7 -1.77 -18.85 20.59
N SER A 8 -0.97 -18.32 19.67
CA SER A 8 -0.89 -18.98 18.37
C SER A 8 -0.66 -20.42 18.74
N SER A 9 -1.56 -21.28 18.31
CA SER A 9 -1.40 -22.71 18.41
C SER A 9 -0.20 -23.07 17.53
N ILE A 10 1.00 -22.69 17.98
CA ILE A 10 2.23 -23.29 17.54
C ILE A 10 2.06 -24.72 18.02
N LEU A 11 1.54 -25.52 17.13
CA LEU A 11 1.49 -26.96 17.30
C LEU A 11 2.93 -27.40 17.48
N PHE A 12 3.38 -27.46 18.74
CA PHE A 12 4.59 -28.15 19.12
C PHE A 12 4.36 -29.63 18.84
N LEU A 13 4.36 -29.99 17.55
CA LEU A 13 4.51 -31.38 17.16
C LEU A 13 5.93 -31.76 17.55
N ALA A 14 6.03 -32.30 18.74
CA ALA A 14 7.23 -32.93 19.24
C ALA A 14 7.55 -34.14 18.36
N LEU A 15 8.34 -33.95 17.33
CA LEU A 15 9.05 -35.03 16.66
C LEU A 15 10.36 -35.29 17.42
N PHE A 16 10.24 -35.98 18.55
CA PHE A 16 11.33 -36.75 19.12
C PHE A 16 10.90 -38.22 19.15
N ALA A 17 11.10 -38.90 18.07
CA ALA A 17 11.11 -40.36 18.08
C ALA A 17 12.05 -40.85 16.99
N SER A 18 13.27 -41.13 17.38
CA SER A 18 14.00 -42.32 16.91
C SER A 18 15.21 -42.52 17.85
N PRO A 19 15.38 -43.69 18.41
CA PRO A 19 16.60 -44.04 19.09
C PRO A 19 17.67 -44.34 18.02
N VAL A 20 18.55 -43.39 17.77
CA VAL A 20 19.77 -43.71 17.04
C VAL A 20 20.68 -44.46 17.99
N SER A 21 20.95 -45.69 17.66
CA SER A 21 21.98 -46.51 18.29
C SER A 21 23.33 -45.85 18.03
N LEU A 22 23.94 -45.26 19.05
CA LEU A 22 25.35 -44.90 19.03
C LEU A 22 26.18 -46.18 19.16
N ALA A 23 26.76 -46.62 18.06
CA ALA A 23 27.96 -47.41 18.10
C ALA A 23 29.13 -46.54 18.60
N ALA A 24 29.63 -46.87 19.77
CA ALA A 24 30.82 -46.26 20.31
C ALA A 24 32.01 -46.66 19.41
N GLN A 25 32.69 -45.65 18.85
CA GLN A 25 34.11 -45.79 18.52
C GLN A 25 34.88 -44.94 19.51
N ASP A 26 35.69 -45.64 20.29
CA ASP A 26 36.70 -45.06 21.14
C ASP A 26 37.66 -44.22 20.33
N ASP A 27 37.80 -42.94 20.65
CA ASP A 27 38.97 -42.15 20.31
C ASP A 27 39.44 -41.35 21.51
N GLU A 28 40.71 -41.29 21.68
CA GLU A 28 41.46 -40.96 22.87
C GLU A 28 41.16 -39.57 23.45
N THR A 29 40.96 -39.54 24.76
CA THR A 29 41.25 -38.48 25.74
C THR A 29 41.64 -37.10 25.19
N LYS A 30 40.67 -36.29 24.79
CA LYS A 30 40.79 -34.84 24.91
C LYS A 30 40.00 -34.38 26.14
N THR A 31 40.74 -34.18 27.23
CA THR A 31 40.28 -33.57 28.49
C THR A 31 40.19 -32.04 28.30
N GLY A 32 39.28 -31.56 27.47
CA GLY A 32 39.08 -30.13 27.28
C GLY A 32 37.78 -29.85 26.56
N SER A 33 37.06 -28.86 27.05
CA SER A 33 35.95 -28.26 26.31
C SER A 33 36.49 -27.37 25.16
N ASP A 34 35.69 -27.14 24.12
CA ASP A 34 36.05 -26.21 23.04
C ASP A 34 36.31 -24.76 23.54
N CYS A 35 35.95 -24.46 24.78
CA CYS A 35 35.98 -23.11 25.33
C CYS A 35 36.94 -22.94 26.52
N GLN A 36 37.21 -24.00 27.28
CA GLN A 36 38.10 -23.91 28.46
C GLN A 36 38.62 -25.29 28.86
N THR A 37 39.80 -25.32 29.50
CA THR A 37 40.35 -26.52 30.11
C THR A 37 39.72 -26.69 31.48
N ILE A 38 39.35 -27.93 31.87
CA ILE A 38 38.83 -28.30 33.17
C ILE A 38 39.90 -29.14 33.87
N ASP A 39 40.51 -28.55 34.89
CA ASP A 39 41.61 -29.17 35.63
C ASP A 39 41.17 -29.99 36.85
N ASP A 40 39.91 -29.80 37.30
CA ASP A 40 39.34 -30.51 38.43
C ASP A 40 38.85 -31.91 38.06
N ALA A 41 39.61 -32.94 38.43
CA ALA A 41 39.33 -34.33 38.11
C ALA A 41 38.00 -34.84 38.73
N ASP A 42 37.60 -34.34 39.91
CA ASP A 42 36.33 -34.71 40.55
C ASP A 42 35.13 -34.05 39.84
N ALA A 43 35.28 -32.81 39.38
CA ALA A 43 34.30 -32.14 38.51
C ALA A 43 34.08 -32.89 37.21
N LEU A 44 35.17 -33.29 36.49
CA LEU A 44 35.12 -34.10 35.31
C LEU A 44 34.38 -35.43 35.53
N LYS A 45 34.78 -36.16 36.63
CA LYS A 45 34.14 -37.42 36.99
C LYS A 45 32.64 -37.27 37.27
N ASN A 46 32.24 -36.23 37.97
CA ASN A 46 30.83 -35.94 38.26
C ASN A 46 30.06 -35.54 36.99
N PHE A 47 30.66 -34.79 36.09
CA PHE A 47 30.07 -34.49 34.80
C PHE A 47 29.82 -35.76 33.96
N GLU A 48 30.78 -36.70 33.91
CA GLU A 48 30.60 -37.99 33.24
C GLU A 48 29.53 -38.83 33.91
N LYS A 49 29.47 -38.93 35.24
CA LYS A 49 28.38 -39.63 35.94
C LYS A 49 27.01 -39.04 35.59
N SER A 50 26.91 -37.74 35.43
CA SER A 50 25.64 -37.08 35.05
C SER A 50 25.06 -37.50 33.71
N LYS A 51 25.90 -37.99 32.82
CA LYS A 51 25.51 -38.48 31.48
C LYS A 51 24.94 -39.92 31.52
N ASP A 52 25.31 -40.71 32.50
CA ASP A 52 24.95 -42.13 32.58
C ASP A 52 23.49 -42.32 33.09
N ARG A 53 22.57 -42.36 32.12
CA ARG A 53 21.13 -42.57 32.38
C ARG A 53 20.76 -43.99 32.75
N LYS A 54 21.64 -44.96 32.51
CA LYS A 54 21.38 -46.37 32.86
C LYS A 54 21.68 -46.65 34.32
N LYS A 55 22.66 -45.96 34.90
CA LYS A 55 23.15 -46.23 36.24
C LYS A 55 22.56 -45.31 37.30
N TYR A 56 22.26 -44.08 36.95
CA TYR A 56 21.84 -43.04 37.88
C TYR A 56 20.49 -42.44 37.49
N ASP A 57 19.62 -42.24 38.51
CA ASP A 57 18.34 -41.59 38.33
C ASP A 57 18.48 -40.06 38.09
N TRP A 58 17.37 -39.38 37.86
CA TRP A 58 17.38 -37.98 37.55
C TRP A 58 17.94 -37.07 38.67
N GLU A 59 17.58 -37.36 39.94
CA GLU A 59 18.06 -36.59 41.11
C GLU A 59 19.56 -36.79 41.32
N GLN A 60 20.06 -38.02 41.24
CA GLN A 60 21.48 -38.32 41.33
C GLN A 60 22.29 -37.63 40.25
N ARG A 61 21.82 -37.66 39.01
CA ARG A 61 22.48 -37.03 37.89
C ARG A 61 22.48 -35.51 38.01
N LYS A 62 21.39 -34.92 38.48
CA LYS A 62 21.31 -33.49 38.81
C LYS A 62 22.30 -33.11 39.91
N GLY A 63 22.42 -33.92 40.99
CA GLY A 63 23.40 -33.72 42.05
C GLY A 63 24.83 -33.69 41.52
N PHE A 64 25.20 -34.67 40.67
CA PHE A 64 26.52 -34.67 40.02
C PHE A 64 26.80 -33.42 39.17
N LEU A 65 25.82 -32.94 38.43
CA LEU A 65 25.95 -31.67 37.68
C LEU A 65 26.09 -30.47 38.61
N GLN A 66 25.36 -30.45 39.70
CA GLN A 66 25.50 -29.36 40.71
C GLN A 66 26.88 -29.32 41.34
N GLU A 67 27.46 -30.48 41.65
CA GLU A 67 28.83 -30.56 42.14
C GLU A 67 29.86 -30.11 41.11
N ALA A 68 29.70 -30.56 39.85
CA ALA A 68 30.58 -30.14 38.76
C ALA A 68 30.53 -28.62 38.51
N ILE A 69 29.33 -28.02 38.49
CA ILE A 69 29.12 -26.56 38.34
C ILE A 69 29.62 -25.80 39.56
N ALA A 70 29.47 -26.35 40.79
CA ALA A 70 29.98 -25.71 42.00
C ALA A 70 31.51 -25.64 42.00
N ALA A 71 32.19 -26.70 41.49
CA ALA A 71 33.65 -26.69 41.35
C ALA A 71 34.12 -25.74 40.24
N GLN A 72 33.38 -25.66 39.11
CA GLN A 72 33.71 -24.79 38.00
C GLN A 72 32.44 -24.06 37.46
N PRO A 73 32.05 -22.93 38.07
CA PRO A 73 30.82 -22.23 37.69
C PRO A 73 30.76 -21.73 36.25
N THR A 74 31.91 -21.49 35.63
CA THR A 74 32.06 -21.04 34.23
C THR A 74 32.05 -22.16 33.22
N TRP A 75 31.94 -23.43 33.67
CA TRP A 75 31.94 -24.57 32.77
C TRP A 75 30.68 -24.61 31.89
N ALA A 76 30.86 -24.21 30.64
CA ALA A 76 29.73 -24.00 29.71
C ALA A 76 28.95 -25.29 29.43
N GLU A 77 29.65 -26.43 29.17
CA GLU A 77 28.99 -27.70 28.84
C GLU A 77 28.24 -28.28 30.05
N ALA A 78 28.75 -28.12 31.27
CA ALA A 78 28.05 -28.56 32.48
C ALA A 78 26.79 -27.71 32.73
N ASN A 79 26.87 -26.41 32.55
CA ASN A 79 25.72 -25.51 32.61
C ASN A 79 24.69 -25.86 31.52
N LEU A 80 25.11 -26.10 30.27
CA LEU A 80 24.24 -26.51 29.20
C LEU A 80 23.54 -27.85 29.47
N ALA A 81 24.28 -28.83 30.02
CA ALA A 81 23.73 -30.12 30.41
C ALA A 81 22.66 -29.98 31.50
N MET A 82 22.90 -29.11 32.51
CA MET A 82 21.92 -28.81 33.55
C MET A 82 20.65 -28.18 32.98
N ALA A 83 20.79 -27.19 32.09
CA ALA A 83 19.66 -26.55 31.42
C ALA A 83 18.82 -27.57 30.64
N LYS A 84 19.47 -28.40 29.81
CA LYS A 84 18.81 -29.49 29.05
C LYS A 84 18.08 -30.46 30.00
N MET A 85 18.67 -30.82 31.08
CA MET A 85 18.08 -31.72 32.06
C MET A 85 16.82 -31.14 32.68
N ILE A 86 16.85 -29.86 33.11
CA ILE A 86 15.69 -29.15 33.67
C ILE A 86 14.56 -29.06 32.64
N MET A 87 14.85 -28.64 31.41
CA MET A 87 13.85 -28.52 30.35
C MET A 87 13.22 -29.87 30.01
N THR A 88 14.04 -30.93 29.92
CA THR A 88 13.54 -32.29 29.62
C THR A 88 12.62 -32.79 30.71
N LYS A 89 12.98 -32.59 31.99
CA LYS A 89 12.16 -33.00 33.14
C LYS A 89 10.85 -32.23 33.18
N ALA A 90 10.90 -30.91 33.01
CA ALA A 90 9.70 -30.06 32.98
C ALA A 90 8.70 -30.49 31.88
N LYS A 91 9.22 -30.82 30.69
CA LYS A 91 8.37 -31.38 29.60
C LYS A 91 7.76 -32.73 30.01
N ALA A 92 8.54 -33.64 30.61
CA ALA A 92 8.03 -34.94 31.06
C ALA A 92 6.97 -34.81 32.15
N ASP A 93 7.00 -33.75 32.93
CA ASP A 93 6.03 -33.41 33.98
C ASP A 93 4.81 -32.64 33.44
N GLY A 94 4.71 -32.48 32.12
CA GLY A 94 3.58 -31.79 31.46
C GLY A 94 3.66 -30.26 31.52
N MET A 95 4.79 -29.70 31.89
CA MET A 95 5.00 -28.24 31.82
C MET A 95 5.30 -27.83 30.38
N GLU A 96 4.45 -27.03 29.82
CA GLU A 96 4.67 -26.40 28.52
C GLU A 96 5.06 -24.93 28.68
N GLY A 97 5.96 -24.43 27.81
CA GLY A 97 6.27 -23.00 27.68
C GLY A 97 7.52 -22.58 28.41
N THR A 98 7.41 -22.00 29.62
CA THR A 98 8.54 -21.35 30.29
C THR A 98 9.26 -22.28 31.27
N TYR A 99 10.61 -22.22 31.25
CA TYR A 99 11.50 -22.98 32.14
C TYR A 99 12.44 -22.07 32.90
N PRO A 100 11.94 -21.27 33.86
CA PRO A 100 12.74 -20.24 34.55
C PRO A 100 14.02 -20.80 35.21
N GLY A 101 13.96 -22.04 35.72
CA GLY A 101 15.11 -22.72 36.34
C GLY A 101 16.25 -23.02 35.36
N ALA A 102 15.97 -23.11 34.03
CA ALA A 102 16.98 -23.36 33.02
C ALA A 102 17.69 -22.08 32.55
N ILE A 103 17.05 -20.90 32.63
CA ILE A 103 17.56 -19.64 32.05
C ILE A 103 18.96 -19.30 32.56
N ARG A 104 19.18 -19.37 33.90
CA ARG A 104 20.49 -19.04 34.49
C ARG A 104 21.61 -19.93 33.95
N PHE A 105 21.33 -21.20 33.70
CA PHE A 105 22.30 -22.16 33.19
C PHE A 105 22.54 -21.99 31.72
N LEU A 106 21.47 -21.72 30.94
CA LEU A 106 21.61 -21.36 29.51
C LEU A 106 22.47 -20.11 29.36
N LYS A 107 22.19 -19.09 30.15
CA LYS A 107 22.94 -17.83 30.16
C LYS A 107 24.40 -18.07 30.52
N ALA A 108 24.68 -18.82 31.58
CA ALA A 108 26.06 -19.18 31.98
C ALA A 108 26.79 -19.95 30.87
N ALA A 109 26.09 -20.85 30.17
CA ALA A 109 26.66 -21.60 29.06
C ALA A 109 27.10 -20.69 27.89
N VAL A 110 26.21 -19.81 27.40
CA VAL A 110 26.49 -18.95 26.23
C VAL A 110 27.41 -17.77 26.54
N ASP A 111 27.37 -17.25 27.79
CA ASP A 111 28.24 -16.13 28.21
C ASP A 111 29.70 -16.60 28.35
N ASN A 112 29.92 -17.84 28.81
CA ASN A 112 31.26 -18.40 28.98
C ASN A 112 31.80 -19.11 27.75
N CYS A 113 30.92 -19.57 26.85
CA CYS A 113 31.29 -20.19 25.58
C CYS A 113 30.35 -19.79 24.45
N PRO A 114 30.55 -18.66 23.78
CA PRO A 114 29.72 -18.25 22.64
C PRO A 114 29.74 -19.24 21.47
N LYS A 115 30.75 -20.12 21.39
CA LYS A 115 30.89 -21.13 20.32
C LYS A 115 30.34 -22.52 20.71
N ILE A 116 29.57 -22.63 21.80
CA ILE A 116 29.06 -23.91 22.32
C ILE A 116 28.02 -24.55 21.39
N GLY A 117 27.39 -23.78 20.52
CA GLY A 117 26.36 -24.17 19.57
C GLY A 117 25.26 -23.14 19.46
N ALA A 118 24.44 -23.23 18.40
CA ALA A 118 23.34 -22.30 18.12
C ALA A 118 22.13 -22.52 19.08
N ASP A 119 21.72 -23.78 19.28
CA ASP A 119 20.53 -24.13 20.06
C ASP A 119 20.39 -23.43 21.42
N PRO A 120 21.43 -23.28 22.23
CA PRO A 120 21.32 -22.58 23.53
C PRO A 120 20.86 -21.12 23.40
N PHE A 121 21.25 -20.43 22.32
CA PHE A 121 20.77 -19.07 22.05
C PHE A 121 19.29 -19.06 21.66
N TYR A 122 18.86 -20.03 20.83
CA TYR A 122 17.45 -20.20 20.49
C TYR A 122 16.60 -20.46 21.74
N TRP A 123 17.00 -21.43 22.57
CA TRP A 123 16.25 -21.74 23.79
C TRP A 123 16.20 -20.56 24.74
N LEU A 124 17.30 -19.85 24.94
CA LEU A 124 17.36 -18.69 25.83
C LEU A 124 16.50 -17.53 25.29
N GLY A 125 16.60 -17.25 24.00
CA GLY A 125 15.76 -16.25 23.31
C GLY A 125 14.27 -16.57 23.41
N THR A 126 13.90 -17.84 23.18
CA THR A 126 12.52 -18.32 23.34
C THR A 126 12.03 -18.17 24.79
N GLN A 127 12.86 -18.50 25.79
CA GLN A 127 12.47 -18.33 27.19
C GLN A 127 12.22 -16.85 27.54
N TYR A 128 13.05 -15.93 27.06
CA TYR A 128 12.83 -14.50 27.28
C TYR A 128 11.60 -13.99 26.52
N TYR A 129 11.35 -14.47 25.30
CA TYR A 129 10.14 -14.14 24.54
C TYR A 129 8.88 -14.54 25.29
N LEU A 130 8.80 -15.79 25.79
CA LEU A 130 7.66 -16.30 26.55
C LEU A 130 7.46 -15.61 27.92
N GLN A 131 8.49 -14.98 28.46
CA GLN A 131 8.43 -14.18 29.68
C GLN A 131 8.16 -12.69 29.40
N GLU A 132 7.87 -12.31 28.16
CA GLU A 132 7.68 -10.93 27.71
C GLU A 132 8.90 -10.02 27.96
N ASN A 133 10.06 -10.60 28.20
CA ASN A 133 11.33 -9.88 28.27
C ASN A 133 11.90 -9.72 26.85
N TYR A 134 11.20 -8.93 26.05
CA TYR A 134 11.51 -8.78 24.61
C TYR A 134 12.90 -8.18 24.36
N LYS A 135 13.42 -7.38 25.29
CA LYS A 135 14.76 -6.79 25.20
C LYS A 135 15.86 -7.84 25.13
N ASP A 136 15.80 -8.80 26.05
CA ASP A 136 16.75 -9.90 26.08
C ASP A 136 16.43 -10.94 24.99
N ALA A 137 15.15 -11.16 24.68
CA ALA A 137 14.75 -12.00 23.55
C ALA A 137 15.38 -11.54 22.24
N VAL A 138 15.35 -10.22 21.92
CA VAL A 138 16.01 -9.65 20.73
C VAL A 138 17.50 -10.00 20.71
N VAL A 139 18.20 -9.86 21.85
CA VAL A 139 19.65 -10.11 21.93
C VAL A 139 19.98 -11.57 21.59
N TYR A 140 19.27 -12.51 22.20
CA TYR A 140 19.62 -13.93 22.06
C TYR A 140 19.07 -14.56 20.79
N LEU A 141 17.88 -14.17 20.32
CA LEU A 141 17.36 -14.60 19.03
C LEU A 141 18.22 -14.06 17.88
N GLN A 142 18.69 -12.81 17.96
CA GLN A 142 19.60 -12.28 16.95
C GLN A 142 20.92 -13.06 16.91
N LYS A 143 21.51 -13.36 18.09
CA LYS A 143 22.73 -14.21 18.17
C LYS A 143 22.52 -15.61 17.60
N TYR A 144 21.31 -16.16 17.70
CA TYR A 144 20.99 -17.44 17.05
C TYR A 144 20.97 -17.34 15.53
N ILE A 145 20.29 -16.31 15.01
CA ILE A 145 20.20 -16.09 13.55
C ILE A 145 21.56 -15.77 12.94
N ASP A 146 22.40 -15.01 13.63
CA ASP A 146 23.72 -14.59 13.19
C ASP A 146 24.82 -15.65 13.53
N TYR A 147 24.41 -16.83 14.04
CA TYR A 147 25.38 -17.84 14.44
C TYR A 147 26.09 -18.43 13.24
N ASP A 148 27.39 -18.17 13.16
CA ASP A 148 28.25 -18.60 12.07
C ASP A 148 29.20 -19.73 12.52
N THR A 149 29.19 -20.84 11.76
CA THR A 149 30.05 -22.00 12.03
C THR A 149 30.13 -22.92 10.82
N ASP A 150 31.35 -23.45 10.55
CA ASP A 150 31.57 -24.50 9.56
C ASP A 150 31.20 -25.90 10.07
N ASP A 151 30.95 -26.05 11.38
CA ASP A 151 30.56 -27.31 12.00
C ASP A 151 29.03 -27.43 12.07
N ALA A 152 28.45 -28.20 11.15
CA ALA A 152 27.01 -28.45 11.09
C ALA A 152 26.41 -29.01 12.40
N LYS A 153 27.20 -29.73 13.21
CA LYS A 153 26.74 -30.25 14.52
C LYS A 153 26.47 -29.15 15.52
N LYS A 154 27.09 -27.99 15.37
CA LYS A 154 26.89 -26.82 16.22
C LYS A 154 25.63 -26.03 15.88
N LEU A 155 25.06 -26.22 14.68
CA LEU A 155 23.78 -25.62 14.28
C LEU A 155 22.58 -26.30 14.96
N GLY A 156 22.68 -27.61 15.26
CA GLY A 156 21.59 -28.42 15.80
C GLY A 156 20.70 -29.08 14.74
N ASP A 157 20.04 -30.16 15.13
CA ASP A 157 19.29 -31.05 14.20
C ASP A 157 18.08 -30.37 13.54
N ASN A 158 17.51 -29.33 14.15
CA ASN A 158 16.32 -28.61 13.69
C ASN A 158 16.60 -27.17 13.30
N TYR A 159 17.81 -26.83 12.88
CA TYR A 159 18.24 -25.46 12.67
C TYR A 159 17.35 -24.67 11.70
N GLU A 160 16.97 -25.25 10.56
CA GLU A 160 16.10 -24.57 9.57
C GLU A 160 14.72 -24.24 10.14
N PHE A 161 14.10 -25.23 10.81
CA PHE A 161 12.79 -25.01 11.47
C PHE A 161 12.91 -23.97 12.58
N ASN A 162 13.89 -24.13 13.47
CA ASN A 162 14.11 -23.20 14.58
C ASN A 162 14.47 -21.80 14.10
N SER A 163 15.17 -21.66 12.96
CA SER A 163 15.51 -20.37 12.37
C SER A 163 14.25 -19.60 11.91
N SER A 164 13.30 -20.29 11.30
CA SER A 164 12.01 -19.71 10.92
C SER A 164 11.26 -19.19 12.19
N GLN A 165 11.19 -20.00 13.23
CA GLN A 165 10.55 -19.62 14.49
C GLN A 165 11.30 -18.47 15.21
N ALA A 166 12.63 -18.50 15.17
CA ALA A 166 13.46 -17.45 15.78
C ALA A 166 13.29 -16.12 15.06
N LEU A 167 13.20 -16.12 13.73
CA LEU A 167 12.93 -14.90 12.93
C LEU A 167 11.59 -14.29 13.30
N GLU A 168 10.55 -15.09 13.44
CA GLU A 168 9.22 -14.63 13.82
C GLU A 168 9.24 -14.05 15.25
N MET A 169 9.75 -14.78 16.23
CA MET A 169 9.88 -14.28 17.59
C MET A 169 10.75 -13.01 17.69
N LEU A 170 11.80 -12.92 16.87
CA LEU A 170 12.66 -11.75 16.80
C LEU A 170 11.91 -10.53 16.24
N ARG A 171 11.11 -10.73 15.19
CA ARG A 171 10.25 -9.70 14.60
C ARG A 171 9.27 -9.14 15.64
N TRP A 172 8.55 -10.01 16.33
CA TRP A 172 7.63 -9.62 17.42
C TRP A 172 8.35 -8.94 18.58
N SER A 173 9.51 -9.47 19.00
CA SER A 173 10.28 -8.88 20.11
C SER A 173 10.77 -7.47 19.77
N LYS A 174 11.28 -7.26 18.55
CA LYS A 174 11.70 -5.93 18.06
C LYS A 174 10.52 -4.95 18.08
N PHE A 175 9.36 -5.39 17.60
CA PHE A 175 8.14 -4.60 17.65
C PHE A 175 7.75 -4.19 19.07
N TYR A 176 7.70 -5.12 20.01
CA TYR A 176 7.32 -4.81 21.39
C TYR A 176 8.34 -3.93 22.13
N VAL A 177 9.61 -4.02 21.78
CA VAL A 177 10.64 -3.10 22.30
C VAL A 177 10.43 -1.69 21.74
N ASP A 178 10.14 -1.58 20.45
CA ASP A 178 9.97 -0.30 19.78
C ASP A 178 8.69 0.42 20.20
N ILE A 179 7.55 -0.26 20.20
CA ILE A 179 6.25 0.36 20.48
C ILE A 179 6.14 0.99 21.86
N LYS A 180 6.85 0.44 22.86
CA LYS A 180 6.91 1.01 24.20
C LYS A 180 7.64 2.36 24.26
N ASN A 181 8.51 2.61 23.28
CA ASN A 181 9.35 3.81 23.25
C ASN A 181 8.79 4.89 22.29
N HIS A 182 7.83 4.53 21.43
CA HIS A 182 7.32 5.40 20.36
C HIS A 182 5.80 5.54 20.43
N VAL A 183 5.31 6.31 21.41
CA VAL A 183 3.90 6.72 21.47
C VAL A 183 3.65 7.78 20.38
N ARG A 184 2.68 7.55 19.52
CA ARG A 184 2.35 8.46 18.41
C ARG A 184 1.43 9.59 18.87
N PRO A 185 1.55 10.81 18.28
CA PRO A 185 0.56 11.86 18.50
C PRO A 185 -0.83 11.37 18.08
N PHE A 186 -1.81 11.50 18.96
CA PHE A 186 -3.16 11.03 18.70
C PHE A 186 -4.18 11.85 19.51
N ALA A 187 -4.89 12.70 18.81
CA ALA A 187 -5.94 13.55 19.39
C ALA A 187 -7.22 13.44 18.53
N PRO A 188 -7.92 12.28 18.59
CA PRO A 188 -9.08 12.04 17.77
C PRO A 188 -10.25 12.93 18.18
N SER A 189 -11.05 13.32 17.21
CA SER A 189 -12.30 14.02 17.37
C SER A 189 -13.36 13.43 16.43
N PRO A 190 -14.65 13.40 16.81
CA PRO A 190 -15.72 12.98 15.92
C PRO A 190 -15.75 13.80 14.63
N VAL A 191 -16.11 13.17 13.51
CA VAL A 191 -16.34 13.87 12.24
C VAL A 191 -17.71 14.54 12.34
N LYS A 192 -17.68 15.87 12.44
CA LYS A 192 -18.91 16.65 12.66
C LYS A 192 -19.92 16.49 11.54
N GLY A 193 -21.17 16.28 11.93
CA GLY A 193 -22.32 16.16 11.05
C GLY A 193 -22.68 14.72 10.68
N ILE A 194 -21.71 13.81 10.59
CA ILE A 194 -21.97 12.39 10.29
C ILE A 194 -22.58 11.71 11.51
N ASP A 195 -21.92 11.85 12.67
CA ASP A 195 -22.26 11.11 13.88
C ASP A 195 -23.59 11.53 14.49
N THR A 196 -24.38 10.53 14.91
CA THR A 196 -25.68 10.69 15.57
C THR A 196 -25.72 9.82 16.84
N GLN A 197 -26.86 9.74 17.51
CA GLN A 197 -27.07 8.80 18.63
C GLN A 197 -27.15 7.33 18.18
N ARG A 198 -26.82 7.04 16.92
CA ARG A 198 -26.84 5.70 16.32
C ARG A 198 -25.43 5.26 16.02
N ASP A 199 -25.27 4.06 15.49
CA ASP A 199 -23.99 3.57 15.00
C ASP A 199 -23.77 4.04 13.56
N GLU A 200 -22.65 4.70 13.31
CA GLU A 200 -22.12 5.04 12.00
C GLU A 200 -20.77 4.36 11.80
N TYR A 201 -20.61 3.57 10.73
CA TYR A 201 -19.39 2.80 10.44
C TYR A 201 -19.22 2.44 8.97
N LEU A 202 -18.11 1.79 8.62
CA LEU A 202 -17.68 1.54 7.23
C LEU A 202 -17.69 2.83 6.40
N ALA A 203 -17.26 3.94 7.03
CA ALA A 203 -17.25 5.24 6.42
C ALA A 203 -16.09 5.39 5.43
N ILE A 204 -16.35 6.17 4.37
CA ILE A 204 -15.33 6.75 3.49
C ILE A 204 -15.72 8.20 3.15
N ILE A 205 -14.72 9.07 3.12
CA ILE A 205 -14.88 10.42 2.59
C ILE A 205 -14.34 10.41 1.15
N THR A 206 -15.12 11.00 0.24
CA THR A 206 -14.72 11.06 -1.17
C THR A 206 -13.39 11.78 -1.37
N PRO A 207 -12.60 11.40 -2.40
CA PRO A 207 -11.28 11.99 -2.62
C PRO A 207 -11.27 13.52 -2.72
N ASP A 208 -12.33 14.14 -3.17
CA ASP A 208 -12.48 15.60 -3.24
C ASP A 208 -13.04 16.25 -1.98
N ASN A 209 -13.25 15.47 -0.92
CA ASN A 209 -13.80 15.88 0.38
C ASN A 209 -15.22 16.48 0.32
N THR A 210 -15.98 16.19 -0.72
CA THR A 210 -17.35 16.77 -0.87
C THR A 210 -18.44 15.92 -0.29
N GLN A 211 -18.21 14.61 -0.13
CA GLN A 211 -19.20 13.65 0.32
C GLN A 211 -18.58 12.65 1.31
N ALA A 212 -19.45 12.08 2.16
CA ALA A 212 -19.10 10.91 2.96
C ALA A 212 -20.17 9.83 2.76
N LEU A 213 -19.74 8.59 2.56
CA LEU A 213 -20.60 7.41 2.46
C LEU A 213 -20.33 6.51 3.66
N TYR A 214 -21.34 5.99 4.28
CA TYR A 214 -21.23 5.16 5.48
C TYR A 214 -22.50 4.33 5.71
N VAL A 215 -22.38 3.34 6.57
CA VAL A 215 -23.53 2.58 7.06
C VAL A 215 -24.05 3.21 8.35
N ARG A 216 -25.35 3.47 8.42
CA ARG A 216 -26.05 3.89 9.64
C ARG A 216 -26.97 2.78 10.11
N ARG A 217 -26.86 2.40 11.38
CA ARG A 217 -27.76 1.40 11.98
C ARG A 217 -28.99 2.07 12.54
N ILE A 218 -30.16 1.62 12.12
CA ILE A 218 -31.47 2.18 12.55
C ILE A 218 -32.38 1.07 13.05
N PRO A 219 -33.37 1.37 13.95
CA PRO A 219 -34.39 0.42 14.31
C PRO A 219 -35.23 0.00 13.09
N VAL A 220 -35.56 -1.29 12.98
CA VAL A 220 -36.30 -1.86 11.82
C VAL A 220 -37.66 -1.17 11.59
N ASN A 221 -38.32 -0.71 12.65
CA ASN A 221 -39.59 0.02 12.54
C ASN A 221 -39.45 1.43 11.91
N GLN A 222 -38.26 1.92 11.71
CA GLN A 222 -37.95 3.19 11.04
C GLN A 222 -37.32 2.97 9.63
N ALA A 223 -37.05 1.70 9.28
CA ALA A 223 -36.67 1.31 7.94
C ALA A 223 -37.98 0.98 7.18
N ASP A 224 -38.18 1.60 6.02
CA ASP A 224 -39.36 1.29 5.16
C ASP A 224 -39.31 -0.15 4.61
N ARG A 225 -38.31 -0.92 4.98
CA ARG A 225 -38.03 -2.28 4.49
C ARG A 225 -37.56 -3.20 5.64
N VAL A 226 -38.20 -4.35 5.75
CA VAL A 226 -37.89 -5.38 6.77
C VAL A 226 -36.91 -6.39 6.14
N TRP A 227 -35.62 -6.22 6.36
CA TRP A 227 -34.60 -7.11 5.78
C TRP A 227 -33.77 -7.88 6.81
N SER A 228 -33.94 -7.66 8.09
CA SER A 228 -33.11 -8.32 9.09
C SER A 228 -33.92 -9.08 10.11
N SER A 229 -33.43 -10.25 10.50
CA SER A 229 -33.91 -11.01 11.66
C SER A 229 -33.57 -10.31 12.99
N SER A 230 -32.77 -9.26 12.96
CA SER A 230 -32.44 -8.40 14.10
C SER A 230 -33.42 -7.24 14.21
N GLN A 231 -33.54 -6.63 15.39
CA GLN A 231 -34.35 -5.44 15.60
C GLN A 231 -33.77 -4.16 14.99
N GLN A 232 -32.61 -4.25 14.28
CA GLN A 232 -31.94 -3.12 13.66
C GLN A 232 -31.61 -3.44 12.20
N ALA A 233 -31.68 -2.43 11.36
CA ALA A 233 -31.33 -2.46 9.94
C ALA A 233 -30.10 -1.60 9.69
N GLU A 234 -29.24 -2.04 8.79
CA GLU A 234 -28.10 -1.30 8.28
C GLU A 234 -28.49 -0.58 7.00
N VAL A 235 -28.32 0.73 6.96
CA VAL A 235 -28.74 1.57 5.84
C VAL A 235 -27.55 2.35 5.30
N PHE A 236 -27.30 2.18 4.01
CA PHE A 236 -26.26 2.91 3.30
C PHE A 236 -26.66 4.37 3.16
N THR A 237 -25.82 5.27 3.66
CA THR A 237 -26.13 6.68 3.88
C THR A 237 -25.07 7.57 3.22
N MET A 238 -25.47 8.72 2.70
CA MET A 238 -24.58 9.73 2.14
C MET A 238 -24.80 11.08 2.82
N SER A 239 -23.70 11.72 3.21
CA SER A 239 -23.65 13.11 3.71
C SER A 239 -22.88 13.99 2.73
N HIS A 240 -23.19 15.27 2.72
CA HIS A 240 -22.51 16.26 1.88
C HIS A 240 -21.78 17.29 2.75
N MET A 241 -20.58 17.67 2.33
CA MET A 241 -19.81 18.73 2.96
C MET A 241 -20.51 20.07 2.78
N GLN A 242 -20.75 20.77 3.87
CA GLN A 242 -21.38 22.07 3.89
C GLN A 242 -20.35 23.21 3.84
N PRO A 243 -20.71 24.44 3.44
CA PRO A 243 -19.78 25.57 3.39
C PRO A 243 -19.12 25.94 4.72
N ASN A 244 -19.68 25.49 5.85
CA ASN A 244 -19.10 25.67 7.19
C ASN A 244 -17.98 24.67 7.53
N GLY A 245 -17.68 23.71 6.61
CA GLY A 245 -16.68 22.68 6.81
C GLY A 245 -17.15 21.47 7.64
N GLU A 246 -18.45 21.32 7.86
CA GLU A 246 -19.05 20.18 8.53
C GLU A 246 -19.91 19.40 7.53
N PHE A 247 -20.08 18.11 7.72
CA PHE A 247 -21.03 17.33 6.94
C PHE A 247 -22.48 17.59 7.39
N ASP A 248 -23.45 17.43 6.50
CA ASP A 248 -24.86 17.36 6.89
C ASP A 248 -25.16 16.02 7.60
N LYS A 249 -26.37 15.88 8.13
CA LYS A 249 -26.80 14.67 8.87
C LYS A 249 -26.91 13.42 7.99
N GLY A 250 -26.67 13.55 6.71
CA GLY A 250 -26.82 12.50 5.72
C GLY A 250 -28.26 12.07 5.47
N THR A 251 -28.48 11.59 4.28
CA THR A 251 -29.72 10.97 3.81
C THR A 251 -29.45 9.52 3.40
N PHE A 252 -30.43 8.68 3.58
CA PHE A 252 -30.37 7.31 3.08
C PHE A 252 -30.28 7.36 1.56
N MET A 253 -29.39 6.58 1.00
CA MET A 253 -29.28 6.50 -0.45
C MET A 253 -30.53 5.86 -1.04
N ASP A 254 -31.11 6.55 -2.03
CA ASP A 254 -32.29 6.10 -2.78
C ASP A 254 -31.96 4.94 -3.74
N ASP A 255 -32.95 4.48 -4.49
CA ASP A 255 -32.77 3.50 -5.56
C ASP A 255 -31.55 3.87 -6.43
N PRO A 256 -30.67 2.86 -6.72
CA PRO A 256 -30.87 1.41 -6.56
C PRO A 256 -30.35 0.80 -5.24
N PHE A 257 -29.93 1.60 -4.27
CA PHE A 257 -29.32 1.15 -3.01
C PHE A 257 -30.35 0.74 -1.95
N ASN A 258 -29.87 0.21 -0.84
CA ASN A 258 -30.67 -0.16 0.33
C ASN A 258 -31.77 -1.19 0.05
N LYS A 259 -31.53 -2.13 -0.87
CA LYS A 259 -32.47 -3.19 -1.24
C LYS A 259 -32.11 -4.56 -0.68
N ASN A 260 -30.90 -4.70 -0.15
CA ASN A 260 -30.38 -5.95 0.42
C ASN A 260 -30.13 -5.78 1.92
N PRO A 261 -30.03 -6.88 2.68
CA PRO A 261 -29.87 -6.82 4.14
C PRO A 261 -28.64 -6.05 4.61
N ASN A 262 -27.50 -6.22 3.94
CA ASN A 262 -26.23 -5.59 4.30
C ASN A 262 -25.60 -5.01 3.04
N GLU A 263 -25.55 -3.70 2.97
CA GLU A 263 -24.91 -2.93 1.91
C GLU A 263 -23.96 -1.91 2.55
N GLY A 264 -22.70 -1.85 2.07
CA GLY A 264 -21.73 -0.91 2.63
C GLY A 264 -20.31 -1.17 2.15
N ALA A 265 -19.31 -0.75 2.93
CA ALA A 265 -17.89 -0.85 2.62
C ALA A 265 -17.58 -0.34 1.20
N ALA A 266 -17.85 0.94 0.97
CA ALA A 266 -17.82 1.55 -0.35
C ALA A 266 -16.46 2.20 -0.67
N THR A 267 -16.16 2.34 -1.94
CA THR A 267 -15.10 3.21 -2.47
C THR A 267 -15.59 3.89 -3.76
N LEU A 268 -15.05 5.06 -4.04
CA LEU A 268 -15.39 5.85 -5.23
C LEU A 268 -14.12 6.20 -6.01
N THR A 269 -14.24 6.26 -7.33
CA THR A 269 -13.21 6.88 -8.16
C THR A 269 -13.06 8.37 -7.84
N ILE A 270 -11.90 8.95 -8.20
CA ILE A 270 -11.57 10.34 -7.87
C ILE A 270 -12.47 11.39 -8.53
N ASP A 271 -13.26 11.00 -9.52
CA ASP A 271 -14.32 11.83 -10.14
C ASP A 271 -15.67 11.73 -9.43
N ASN A 272 -15.80 10.86 -8.41
CA ASN A 272 -17.01 10.54 -7.67
C ASN A 272 -18.13 9.92 -8.52
N LYS A 273 -17.81 9.30 -9.66
CA LYS A 273 -18.82 8.78 -10.58
C LYS A 273 -18.96 7.26 -10.61
N HIS A 274 -17.92 6.54 -10.21
CA HIS A 274 -17.93 5.07 -10.21
C HIS A 274 -17.83 4.57 -8.77
N LEU A 275 -18.91 4.01 -8.26
CA LEU A 275 -19.00 3.43 -6.93
C LEU A 275 -18.74 1.93 -7.01
N PHE A 276 -17.89 1.44 -6.11
CA PHE A 276 -17.72 0.01 -5.81
C PHE A 276 -18.10 -0.19 -4.36
N TYR A 277 -18.90 -1.19 -4.06
CA TYR A 277 -19.34 -1.46 -2.71
C TYR A 277 -19.77 -2.92 -2.54
N THR A 278 -19.98 -3.32 -1.31
CA THR A 278 -20.28 -4.69 -0.94
C THR A 278 -21.75 -4.90 -0.69
N ILE A 279 -22.30 -6.00 -1.19
CA ILE A 279 -23.66 -6.47 -0.91
C ILE A 279 -23.60 -7.92 -0.42
N THR A 280 -24.25 -8.20 0.70
CA THR A 280 -24.53 -9.57 1.14
C THR A 280 -25.91 -9.99 0.62
N LYS A 281 -25.98 -11.11 -0.07
CA LYS A 281 -27.21 -11.72 -0.58
C LYS A 281 -27.38 -13.12 -0.03
N ASP A 282 -28.62 -13.50 0.21
CA ASP A 282 -28.96 -14.89 0.53
C ASP A 282 -28.75 -15.78 -0.71
N GLY A 283 -27.88 -16.75 -0.61
CA GLY A 283 -27.60 -17.76 -1.64
C GLY A 283 -28.20 -19.12 -1.29
N THR A 284 -28.13 -20.07 -2.21
CA THR A 284 -28.58 -21.47 -2.01
C THR A 284 -27.80 -22.18 -0.91
N ASP A 285 -26.53 -21.83 -0.72
CA ASP A 285 -25.61 -22.43 0.24
C ASP A 285 -25.34 -21.54 1.47
N GLY A 286 -26.15 -20.49 1.64
CA GLY A 286 -26.06 -19.50 2.70
C GLY A 286 -25.76 -18.09 2.14
N PRO A 287 -25.67 -17.07 3.02
CA PRO A 287 -25.39 -15.72 2.58
C PRO A 287 -23.98 -15.60 1.99
N ASN A 288 -23.85 -15.06 0.77
CA ASN A 288 -22.60 -14.69 0.15
C ASN A 288 -22.47 -13.18 0.01
N THR A 289 -21.25 -12.69 0.09
CA THR A 289 -20.91 -11.27 0.05
C THR A 289 -20.00 -11.01 -1.14
N ASP A 290 -20.44 -10.13 -2.03
CA ASP A 290 -19.79 -9.83 -3.30
C ASP A 290 -19.63 -8.32 -3.51
N ILE A 291 -18.75 -7.95 -4.43
CA ILE A 291 -18.50 -6.56 -4.83
C ILE A 291 -19.37 -6.20 -6.03
N TYR A 292 -20.07 -5.09 -5.92
CA TYR A 292 -20.96 -4.53 -6.92
C TYR A 292 -20.51 -3.12 -7.32
N THR A 293 -21.00 -2.64 -8.45
CA THR A 293 -20.72 -1.31 -8.96
C THR A 293 -21.99 -0.61 -9.44
N ALA A 294 -21.99 0.71 -9.31
CA ALA A 294 -22.98 1.59 -9.93
C ALA A 294 -22.27 2.86 -10.42
N ASP A 295 -22.78 3.44 -11.52
CA ASP A 295 -22.22 4.64 -12.13
C ASP A 295 -23.18 5.82 -11.94
N LEU A 296 -22.67 7.00 -11.64
CA LEU A 296 -23.45 8.23 -11.51
C LEU A 296 -23.50 8.95 -12.86
N ASN A 297 -24.67 8.94 -13.51
CA ASN A 297 -24.92 9.58 -14.78
C ASN A 297 -26.02 10.63 -14.63
N ASP A 298 -25.77 11.86 -15.03
CA ASP A 298 -26.72 12.97 -14.98
C ASP A 298 -27.42 13.13 -13.60
N GLY A 299 -26.66 12.93 -12.51
CA GLY A 299 -27.15 13.03 -11.14
C GLY A 299 -27.96 11.83 -10.65
N SER A 300 -28.06 10.75 -11.41
CA SER A 300 -28.77 9.52 -11.05
C SER A 300 -27.84 8.30 -11.12
N TRP A 301 -27.96 7.41 -10.16
CA TRP A 301 -27.22 6.16 -10.14
C TRP A 301 -27.81 5.14 -11.11
N THR A 302 -26.95 4.47 -11.88
CA THR A 302 -27.37 3.34 -12.74
C THR A 302 -27.81 2.15 -11.89
N PRO A 303 -28.55 1.17 -12.46
CA PRO A 303 -28.79 -0.09 -11.79
C PRO A 303 -27.48 -0.77 -11.36
N ILE A 304 -27.52 -1.38 -10.16
CA ILE A 304 -26.38 -2.08 -9.56
C ILE A 304 -25.99 -3.28 -10.42
N ARG A 305 -24.70 -3.46 -10.64
CA ARG A 305 -24.11 -4.57 -11.40
C ARG A 305 -23.06 -5.29 -10.58
N SER A 306 -23.06 -6.62 -10.58
CA SER A 306 -21.94 -7.42 -10.06
C SER A 306 -20.69 -7.16 -10.87
N LEU A 307 -19.51 -7.23 -10.25
CA LEU A 307 -18.24 -7.23 -10.99
C LEU A 307 -17.98 -8.53 -11.76
N GLY A 308 -18.91 -9.50 -11.65
CA GLY A 308 -18.87 -10.77 -12.38
C GLY A 308 -17.94 -11.81 -11.76
N ASP A 309 -18.06 -13.04 -12.24
CA ASP A 309 -17.41 -14.24 -11.68
C ASP A 309 -15.88 -14.25 -11.80
N LYS A 310 -15.30 -13.32 -12.55
CA LYS A 310 -13.84 -13.14 -12.55
C LYS A 310 -13.34 -12.50 -11.26
N VAL A 311 -14.08 -11.52 -10.73
CA VAL A 311 -13.71 -10.77 -9.52
C VAL A 311 -14.37 -11.39 -8.29
N ASN A 312 -15.69 -11.62 -8.34
CA ASN A 312 -16.44 -12.24 -7.27
C ASN A 312 -16.36 -13.76 -7.40
N ASP A 313 -15.97 -14.42 -6.34
CA ASP A 313 -16.02 -15.88 -6.29
C ASP A 313 -17.40 -16.32 -5.79
N PRO A 314 -18.11 -17.21 -6.50
CA PRO A 314 -19.50 -17.54 -6.15
C PRO A 314 -19.67 -18.27 -4.80
N ILE A 315 -18.57 -18.73 -4.19
CA ILE A 315 -18.60 -19.51 -2.94
C ILE A 315 -17.98 -18.71 -1.78
N TYR A 316 -16.98 -17.87 -2.09
CA TYR A 316 -16.15 -17.22 -1.09
C TYR A 316 -16.58 -15.76 -0.87
N TRP A 317 -16.28 -15.26 0.30
CA TRP A 317 -16.53 -13.88 0.70
C TRP A 317 -15.56 -12.91 0.02
N ASP A 318 -16.09 -11.94 -0.73
CA ASP A 318 -15.36 -10.87 -1.40
C ASP A 318 -15.92 -9.52 -0.95
N SER A 319 -15.09 -8.69 -0.30
CA SER A 319 -15.60 -7.49 0.36
C SER A 319 -14.56 -6.39 0.53
N GLN A 320 -15.01 -5.24 1.03
CA GLN A 320 -14.18 -4.09 1.41
C GLN A 320 -13.29 -3.60 0.27
N PRO A 321 -13.88 -3.27 -0.91
CA PRO A 321 -13.12 -2.79 -2.04
C PRO A 321 -12.50 -1.41 -1.78
N THR A 322 -11.34 -1.16 -2.41
CA THR A 322 -10.73 0.16 -2.51
C THR A 322 -10.10 0.33 -3.88
N ILE A 323 -10.33 1.48 -4.53
CA ILE A 323 -9.92 1.77 -5.90
C ILE A 323 -8.70 2.70 -5.94
N SER A 324 -7.72 2.42 -6.79
CA SER A 324 -6.58 3.30 -7.03
C SER A 324 -6.99 4.65 -7.62
N GLY A 325 -6.15 5.68 -7.40
CA GLY A 325 -6.42 7.03 -7.88
C GLY A 325 -6.55 7.15 -9.41
N ASP A 326 -6.03 6.20 -10.18
CA ASP A 326 -6.19 6.12 -11.63
C ASP A 326 -7.44 5.31 -12.07
N GLY A 327 -8.18 4.73 -11.11
CA GLY A 327 -9.38 3.93 -11.38
C GLY A 327 -9.14 2.57 -12.04
N ASN A 328 -7.88 2.10 -12.13
CA ASN A 328 -7.51 0.91 -12.89
C ASN A 328 -7.11 -0.30 -12.04
N THR A 329 -6.92 -0.12 -10.74
CA THR A 329 -6.59 -1.23 -9.83
C THR A 329 -7.57 -1.23 -8.65
N LEU A 330 -8.27 -2.33 -8.47
CA LEU A 330 -9.18 -2.56 -7.34
C LEU A 330 -8.52 -3.54 -6.38
N TYR A 331 -8.41 -3.16 -5.11
CA TYR A 331 -7.97 -4.01 -4.02
C TYR A 331 -9.18 -4.39 -3.18
N PHE A 332 -9.20 -5.58 -2.62
CA PHE A 332 -10.30 -6.07 -1.79
C PHE A 332 -9.85 -7.22 -0.88
N ALA A 333 -10.64 -7.51 0.14
CA ALA A 333 -10.42 -8.65 1.04
C ALA A 333 -11.23 -9.86 0.57
N SER A 334 -10.63 -11.05 0.62
CA SER A 334 -11.27 -12.31 0.21
C SER A 334 -10.70 -13.51 0.93
N ASN A 335 -11.55 -14.48 1.25
CA ASN A 335 -11.13 -15.77 1.81
C ASN A 335 -11.06 -16.90 0.75
N ARG A 336 -10.94 -16.51 -0.54
CA ARG A 336 -10.79 -17.46 -1.65
C ARG A 336 -9.53 -18.30 -1.56
N PRO A 337 -9.50 -19.52 -2.09
CA PRO A 337 -8.32 -20.38 -2.08
C PRO A 337 -7.15 -19.80 -2.89
N GLY A 338 -5.94 -20.21 -2.53
CA GLY A 338 -4.71 -19.72 -3.16
C GLY A 338 -4.12 -18.48 -2.51
N GLY A 339 -4.65 -18.07 -1.36
CA GLY A 339 -4.09 -17.04 -0.50
C GLY A 339 -2.94 -17.52 0.38
N GLN A 340 -2.53 -16.69 1.33
CA GLN A 340 -1.51 -16.98 2.33
C GLN A 340 -2.12 -17.48 3.64
N GLY A 341 -3.34 -17.00 3.97
CA GLY A 341 -4.00 -17.26 5.23
C GLY A 341 -5.51 -17.51 5.12
N GLY A 342 -6.25 -16.95 6.07
CA GLY A 342 -7.71 -17.03 6.10
C GLY A 342 -8.37 -16.03 5.17
N ILE A 343 -8.31 -14.75 5.54
CA ILE A 343 -8.73 -13.64 4.68
C ILE A 343 -7.47 -12.90 4.24
N ASP A 344 -7.30 -12.74 2.94
CA ASP A 344 -6.17 -12.06 2.33
C ASP A 344 -6.62 -10.82 1.56
N ILE A 345 -5.69 -9.89 1.34
CA ILE A 345 -5.89 -8.80 0.39
C ILE A 345 -5.51 -9.27 -1.01
N TRP A 346 -6.42 -9.05 -1.94
CA TRP A 346 -6.29 -9.35 -3.36
C TRP A 346 -6.37 -8.07 -4.18
N MET A 347 -5.85 -8.10 -5.38
CA MET A 347 -6.00 -7.01 -6.34
C MET A 347 -6.40 -7.53 -7.71
N THR A 348 -7.20 -6.74 -8.43
CA THR A 348 -7.47 -6.93 -9.86
C THR A 348 -7.19 -5.65 -10.63
N LYS A 349 -6.81 -5.78 -11.89
CA LYS A 349 -6.55 -4.65 -12.77
C LYS A 349 -7.50 -4.64 -13.96
N LYS A 350 -7.93 -3.45 -14.34
CA LYS A 350 -8.73 -3.25 -15.52
C LYS A 350 -7.88 -3.45 -16.78
N GLY A 351 -8.35 -4.28 -17.69
CA GLY A 351 -7.73 -4.51 -19.00
C GLY A 351 -7.92 -3.34 -19.97
N ILE A 352 -7.27 -3.42 -21.12
CA ILE A 352 -7.43 -2.42 -22.18
C ILE A 352 -8.85 -2.41 -22.77
N ASP A 353 -9.58 -3.51 -22.61
CA ASP A 353 -10.99 -3.68 -22.98
C ASP A 353 -11.95 -3.06 -21.96
N GLY A 354 -11.42 -2.53 -20.84
CA GLY A 354 -12.20 -1.98 -19.74
C GLY A 354 -12.73 -3.01 -18.76
N GLU A 355 -12.49 -4.31 -18.98
CA GLU A 355 -12.93 -5.39 -18.11
C GLU A 355 -11.93 -5.67 -16.98
N TRP A 356 -12.42 -6.10 -15.83
CA TRP A 356 -11.58 -6.52 -14.71
C TRP A 356 -10.91 -7.87 -15.01
N GLY A 357 -9.62 -7.95 -14.69
CA GLY A 357 -8.84 -9.17 -14.80
C GLY A 357 -9.09 -10.15 -13.65
N VAL A 358 -8.45 -11.32 -13.72
CA VAL A 358 -8.47 -12.29 -12.61
C VAL A 358 -7.71 -11.71 -11.42
N PRO A 359 -8.26 -11.78 -10.19
CA PRO A 359 -7.59 -11.29 -9.00
C PRO A 359 -6.27 -12.01 -8.71
N ILE A 360 -5.31 -11.24 -8.21
CA ILE A 360 -3.98 -11.71 -7.82
C ILE A 360 -3.81 -11.45 -6.32
N ASN A 361 -3.37 -12.47 -5.56
CA ASN A 361 -3.03 -12.32 -4.16
C ASN A 361 -1.86 -11.35 -3.99
N MET A 362 -1.91 -10.45 -2.98
CA MET A 362 -0.85 -9.46 -2.73
C MET A 362 0.46 -10.08 -2.23
N GLY A 363 0.47 -11.38 -1.96
CA GLY A 363 1.64 -12.13 -1.56
C GLY A 363 2.07 -11.94 -0.10
N PRO A 364 3.13 -12.65 0.32
CA PRO A 364 3.49 -12.80 1.74
C PRO A 364 4.09 -11.55 2.37
N THR A 365 4.36 -10.49 1.62
CA THR A 365 4.76 -9.20 2.20
C THR A 365 3.57 -8.49 2.83
N ILE A 366 2.39 -8.55 2.21
CA ILE A 366 1.17 -7.91 2.69
C ILE A 366 0.33 -8.91 3.50
N ASN A 367 0.11 -10.11 2.96
CA ASN A 367 -0.72 -11.14 3.57
C ASN A 367 0.11 -12.08 4.44
N THR A 368 -0.49 -12.53 5.55
CA THR A 368 0.11 -13.48 6.49
C THR A 368 -0.63 -14.83 6.46
N GLN A 369 -0.27 -15.75 7.32
CA GLN A 369 -1.03 -16.99 7.52
C GLN A 369 -2.36 -16.79 8.30
N TYR A 370 -2.69 -15.56 8.67
CA TYR A 370 -3.89 -15.19 9.43
C TYR A 370 -4.86 -14.39 8.55
N ASN A 371 -5.28 -13.20 8.97
CA ASN A 371 -6.28 -12.43 8.22
C ASN A 371 -5.84 -10.99 8.01
N GLU A 372 -6.01 -10.50 6.79
CA GLU A 372 -5.85 -9.11 6.39
C GLU A 372 -7.16 -8.58 5.83
N LYS A 373 -7.61 -7.42 6.36
CA LYS A 373 -8.91 -6.80 6.05
C LYS A 373 -8.82 -5.30 5.82
N SER A 374 -9.94 -4.73 5.40
CA SER A 374 -10.15 -3.28 5.28
C SER A 374 -9.01 -2.58 4.54
N PRO A 375 -8.62 -3.04 3.34
CA PRO A 375 -7.63 -2.33 2.56
C PRO A 375 -8.13 -0.94 2.18
N PHE A 376 -7.23 0.05 2.23
CA PHE A 376 -7.44 1.38 1.70
C PHE A 376 -6.21 1.82 0.93
N ILE A 377 -6.33 1.89 -0.40
CA ILE A 377 -5.29 2.47 -1.25
C ILE A 377 -5.51 3.98 -1.34
N HIS A 378 -4.50 4.74 -0.94
CA HIS A 378 -4.57 6.20 -1.02
C HIS A 378 -4.54 6.69 -2.48
N THR A 379 -5.01 7.90 -2.73
CA THR A 379 -5.05 8.52 -4.06
C THR A 379 -3.69 8.70 -4.72
N ASP A 380 -2.57 8.57 -3.96
CA ASP A 380 -1.21 8.50 -4.51
C ASP A 380 -0.92 7.18 -5.26
N SER A 381 -1.82 6.19 -5.15
CA SER A 381 -1.73 4.84 -5.71
C SER A 381 -0.48 4.05 -5.29
N GLN A 382 0.20 4.45 -4.21
CA GLN A 382 1.45 3.87 -3.72
C GLN A 382 1.43 3.54 -2.23
N THR A 383 0.49 4.08 -1.46
CA THR A 383 0.37 3.83 -0.02
C THR A 383 -0.91 3.05 0.26
N LEU A 384 -0.75 1.83 0.74
CA LEU A 384 -1.84 0.94 1.14
C LEU A 384 -1.88 0.88 2.67
N TYR A 385 -3.06 1.16 3.25
CA TYR A 385 -3.38 0.90 4.64
C TYR A 385 -4.25 -0.34 4.73
N PHE A 386 -4.15 -1.10 5.79
CA PHE A 386 -4.96 -2.30 6.01
C PHE A 386 -4.91 -2.74 7.46
N SER A 387 -5.81 -3.60 7.87
CA SER A 387 -5.85 -4.20 9.19
C SER A 387 -5.42 -5.67 9.12
N SER A 388 -4.59 -6.11 10.07
CA SER A 388 -4.09 -7.48 10.15
C SER A 388 -4.07 -7.98 11.58
N ASP A 389 -4.40 -9.26 11.78
CA ASP A 389 -4.21 -9.99 13.04
C ASP A 389 -2.97 -10.90 13.01
N GLY A 390 -2.22 -10.91 11.89
CA GLY A 390 -1.03 -11.73 11.69
C GLY A 390 0.30 -10.98 11.69
N HIS A 391 0.33 -9.70 11.35
CA HIS A 391 1.52 -8.85 11.50
C HIS A 391 1.73 -8.47 12.98
N PRO A 392 2.99 -8.14 13.40
CA PRO A 392 3.26 -7.75 14.77
C PRO A 392 2.40 -6.58 15.26
N GLY A 393 1.52 -6.85 16.22
CA GLY A 393 0.50 -5.96 16.72
C GLY A 393 0.33 -6.04 18.24
N ILE A 394 -0.63 -5.29 18.77
CA ILE A 394 -0.92 -5.20 20.21
C ILE A 394 -2.33 -5.67 20.58
N GLY A 395 -3.20 -5.82 19.58
CA GLY A 395 -4.60 -6.17 19.74
C GLY A 395 -5.03 -7.42 19.01
N GLY A 396 -6.25 -7.43 18.57
CA GLY A 396 -6.79 -8.34 17.59
C GLY A 396 -6.31 -7.94 16.21
N TYR A 397 -7.10 -7.15 15.49
CA TYR A 397 -6.63 -6.49 14.28
C TYR A 397 -5.95 -5.17 14.63
N ASP A 398 -4.77 -4.96 14.09
CA ASP A 398 -4.03 -3.69 14.14
C ASP A 398 -3.97 -3.07 12.73
N ILE A 399 -3.89 -1.75 12.65
CA ILE A 399 -3.77 -1.01 11.40
C ILE A 399 -2.31 -0.89 11.01
N PHE A 400 -2.01 -1.19 9.74
CA PHE A 400 -0.69 -1.11 9.13
C PHE A 400 -0.72 -0.23 7.89
N TYR A 401 0.44 0.24 7.47
CA TYR A 401 0.63 0.79 6.13
C TYR A 401 1.85 0.18 5.45
N SER A 402 1.75 0.03 4.13
CA SER A 402 2.86 -0.34 3.26
C SER A 402 2.96 0.63 2.09
N ARG A 403 4.15 0.78 1.53
CA ARG A 403 4.38 1.63 0.36
C ARG A 403 5.01 0.83 -0.76
N ALA A 404 4.46 0.99 -1.96
CA ALA A 404 5.09 0.47 -3.17
C ALA A 404 6.33 1.32 -3.53
N ASP A 405 7.39 0.65 -3.98
CA ASP A 405 8.54 1.33 -4.57
C ASP A 405 8.28 1.71 -6.05
N ALA A 406 9.26 2.34 -6.70
CA ALA A 406 9.14 2.76 -8.10
C ALA A 406 8.94 1.60 -9.10
N THR A 407 9.16 0.35 -8.69
CA THR A 407 8.90 -0.85 -9.49
C THR A 407 7.53 -1.46 -9.23
N GLY A 408 6.77 -0.91 -8.28
CA GLY A 408 5.48 -1.40 -7.83
C GLY A 408 5.57 -2.54 -6.79
N LYS A 409 6.76 -2.80 -6.24
CA LYS A 409 6.95 -3.79 -5.19
C LYS A 409 6.61 -3.19 -3.83
N TRP A 410 5.75 -3.86 -3.06
CA TRP A 410 5.36 -3.46 -1.71
C TRP A 410 6.49 -3.71 -0.70
N LYS A 411 6.70 -2.74 0.19
CA LYS A 411 7.62 -2.83 1.32
C LYS A 411 6.97 -3.54 2.50
N GLU A 412 7.79 -3.95 3.48
CA GLU A 412 7.29 -4.51 4.74
C GLU A 412 6.30 -3.54 5.41
N PRO A 413 5.14 -4.04 5.86
CA PRO A 413 4.15 -3.23 6.54
C PRO A 413 4.67 -2.65 7.86
N VAL A 414 4.26 -1.44 8.15
CA VAL A 414 4.59 -0.72 9.38
C VAL A 414 3.32 -0.53 10.21
N ASN A 415 3.33 -1.00 11.46
CA ASN A 415 2.25 -0.78 12.41
C ASN A 415 2.09 0.71 12.72
N LEU A 416 0.86 1.25 12.71
CA LEU A 416 0.61 2.67 13.02
C LEU A 416 0.98 3.07 14.45
N GLY A 417 1.13 2.10 15.33
CA GLY A 417 1.58 2.31 16.73
C GLY A 417 0.47 2.73 17.68
N VAL A 418 0.86 2.85 18.96
CA VAL A 418 -0.04 3.29 20.02
C VAL A 418 -0.12 4.81 20.09
N PRO A 419 -1.27 5.40 20.46
CA PRO A 419 -2.53 4.73 20.84
C PRO A 419 -3.51 4.59 19.67
N ILE A 420 -3.07 4.73 18.41
CA ILE A 420 -3.91 4.53 17.22
C ILE A 420 -4.39 3.07 17.23
N ASN A 421 -3.45 2.14 17.27
CA ASN A 421 -3.75 0.74 17.52
C ASN A 421 -3.94 0.48 19.01
N THR A 422 -4.93 -0.33 19.36
CA THR A 422 -5.37 -0.64 20.71
C THR A 422 -5.24 -2.14 21.01
N THR A 423 -5.71 -2.58 22.18
CA THR A 423 -5.81 -4.02 22.48
C THR A 423 -7.07 -4.68 21.93
N GLY A 424 -7.89 -3.93 21.19
CA GLY A 424 -9.10 -4.40 20.51
C GLY A 424 -8.85 -4.74 19.05
N ASP A 425 -9.91 -4.66 18.26
CA ASP A 425 -9.88 -4.77 16.80
C ASP A 425 -9.92 -3.37 16.20
N ASP A 426 -8.83 -2.95 15.57
CA ASP A 426 -8.72 -1.66 14.89
C ASP A 426 -8.85 -1.87 13.38
N VAL A 427 -9.97 -1.44 12.80
CA VAL A 427 -10.33 -1.70 11.39
C VAL A 427 -10.95 -0.45 10.73
N GLY A 428 -11.06 -0.47 9.40
CA GLY A 428 -11.76 0.58 8.66
C GLY A 428 -11.04 1.93 8.65
N PHE A 429 -9.71 1.92 8.62
CA PHE A 429 -8.89 3.12 8.58
C PHE A 429 -8.71 3.63 7.15
N PHE A 430 -8.85 4.95 6.95
CA PHE A 430 -8.57 5.61 5.68
C PHE A 430 -7.94 6.99 5.91
N VAL A 431 -7.39 7.59 4.83
CA VAL A 431 -6.64 8.85 4.90
C VAL A 431 -7.14 9.84 3.85
N SER A 432 -7.18 11.11 4.22
CA SER A 432 -7.55 12.21 3.30
C SER A 432 -6.60 12.32 2.11
N THR A 433 -7.10 12.84 0.99
CA THR A 433 -6.33 13.01 -0.26
C THR A 433 -5.05 13.82 -0.09
N ASP A 434 -5.02 14.80 0.81
CA ASP A 434 -3.82 15.57 1.15
C ASP A 434 -2.84 14.80 2.06
N GLY A 435 -3.24 13.62 2.52
CA GLY A 435 -2.42 12.76 3.37
C GLY A 435 -2.32 13.20 4.83
N ALA A 436 -2.97 14.28 5.23
CA ALA A 436 -2.78 14.86 6.56
C ALA A 436 -3.69 14.29 7.65
N THR A 437 -4.90 13.85 7.28
CA THR A 437 -5.93 13.41 8.22
C THR A 437 -6.18 11.92 8.09
N GLY A 438 -6.05 11.19 9.20
CA GLY A 438 -6.49 9.81 9.33
C GLY A 438 -7.92 9.74 9.88
N PHE A 439 -8.71 8.81 9.36
CA PHE A 439 -10.09 8.53 9.77
C PHE A 439 -10.23 7.08 10.19
N PHE A 440 -11.07 6.80 11.18
CA PHE A 440 -11.36 5.44 11.64
C PHE A 440 -12.74 5.37 12.30
N ASN A 441 -13.27 4.16 12.44
CA ASN A 441 -14.52 3.93 13.14
C ASN A 441 -14.25 3.28 14.50
N SER A 442 -14.92 3.76 15.55
CA SER A 442 -14.72 3.20 16.90
C SER A 442 -15.98 3.30 17.76
N ASN A 443 -16.18 2.31 18.60
CA ASN A 443 -17.14 2.32 19.70
C ASN A 443 -16.45 2.54 21.07
N ALA A 444 -15.18 2.88 21.08
CA ALA A 444 -14.43 3.19 22.29
C ALA A 444 -14.91 4.53 22.88
N SER A 445 -14.82 4.67 24.21
CA SER A 445 -15.13 5.93 24.90
C SER A 445 -14.07 6.99 24.60
N ILE A 446 -14.19 7.61 23.44
CA ILE A 446 -13.36 8.73 22.99
C ILE A 446 -14.07 10.04 23.30
N PRO A 447 -13.38 11.11 23.74
CA PRO A 447 -14.01 12.39 24.01
C PRO A 447 -14.80 12.90 22.80
N GLY A 448 -16.06 13.25 23.03
CA GLY A 448 -16.98 13.70 21.97
C GLY A 448 -17.83 12.61 21.34
N GLN A 449 -17.73 11.36 21.80
CA GLN A 449 -18.61 10.27 21.37
C GLN A 449 -20.07 10.66 21.47
N VAL A 450 -20.84 10.35 20.40
CA VAL A 450 -22.28 10.70 20.27
C VAL A 450 -23.13 9.44 20.27
N GLY A 451 -22.75 8.41 19.51
CA GLY A 451 -23.46 7.15 19.36
C GLY A 451 -22.75 5.95 19.98
N GLY A 452 -23.01 4.78 19.44
CA GLY A 452 -22.27 3.55 19.77
C GLY A 452 -20.98 3.49 18.96
N TYR A 453 -21.08 3.30 17.65
CA TYR A 453 -19.97 3.48 16.71
C TYR A 453 -20.04 4.86 16.08
N ASP A 454 -18.96 5.62 16.18
CA ASP A 454 -18.80 6.93 15.55
C ASP A 454 -17.60 6.94 14.60
N VAL A 455 -17.59 7.91 13.68
CA VAL A 455 -16.47 8.16 12.75
C VAL A 455 -15.58 9.23 13.34
N TYR A 456 -14.33 8.89 13.57
CA TYR A 456 -13.33 9.81 14.13
C TYR A 456 -12.29 10.23 13.10
N GLN A 457 -11.70 11.40 13.34
CA GLN A 457 -10.58 11.93 12.60
C GLN A 457 -9.47 12.42 13.52
N PHE A 458 -8.22 12.35 13.05
CA PHE A 458 -7.07 12.90 13.75
C PHE A 458 -5.97 13.30 12.77
N GLU A 459 -5.05 14.15 13.19
CA GLU A 459 -3.88 14.50 12.39
C GLU A 459 -2.92 13.29 12.35
N LEU A 460 -2.68 12.75 11.14
CA LEU A 460 -1.78 11.63 10.93
C LEU A 460 -0.33 12.10 11.08
N TYR A 461 0.50 11.37 11.82
CA TYR A 461 1.89 11.73 12.02
C TYR A 461 2.71 11.57 10.71
N PRO A 462 3.77 12.40 10.51
CA PRO A 462 4.42 12.57 9.20
C PRO A 462 4.94 11.27 8.56
N GLU A 463 5.48 10.33 9.35
CA GLU A 463 6.07 9.08 8.83
C GLU A 463 5.02 8.15 8.23
N ALA A 464 3.78 8.20 8.72
CA ALA A 464 2.68 7.41 8.20
C ALA A 464 1.93 8.08 7.04
N ARG A 465 2.13 9.40 6.81
CA ARG A 465 1.43 10.12 5.74
C ARG A 465 1.79 9.58 4.37
N PRO A 466 0.81 9.35 3.48
CA PRO A 466 1.07 9.08 2.06
C PRO A 466 1.65 10.32 1.37
N GLU A 467 1.99 10.21 0.10
CA GLU A 467 2.33 11.42 -0.67
C GLU A 467 1.06 12.28 -0.86
N ALA A 468 1.14 13.55 -0.48
CA ALA A 468 0.05 14.50 -0.68
C ALA A 468 -0.31 14.59 -2.16
N THR A 469 -1.61 14.47 -2.46
CA THR A 469 -2.14 14.55 -3.82
C THR A 469 -3.15 15.69 -3.97
N VAL A 470 -3.29 16.17 -5.19
CA VAL A 470 -4.43 16.99 -5.60
C VAL A 470 -5.10 16.34 -6.80
N ILE A 471 -6.39 16.55 -6.93
CA ILE A 471 -7.19 16.06 -8.04
C ILE A 471 -7.34 17.17 -9.05
N VAL A 472 -6.78 16.97 -10.23
CA VAL A 472 -6.98 17.87 -11.38
C VAL A 472 -8.24 17.44 -12.08
N LYS A 473 -9.28 18.27 -12.07
CA LYS A 473 -10.53 18.08 -12.80
C LYS A 473 -10.54 18.96 -14.05
N GLY A 474 -11.02 18.45 -15.17
CA GLY A 474 -11.08 19.21 -16.41
C GLY A 474 -12.13 18.65 -17.37
N GLU A 475 -12.31 19.35 -18.49
CA GLU A 475 -13.25 18.98 -19.54
C GLU A 475 -12.51 18.80 -20.86
N LEU A 476 -12.85 17.74 -21.57
CA LEU A 476 -12.42 17.46 -22.93
C LEU A 476 -13.52 17.89 -23.89
N LYS A 477 -13.20 18.73 -24.85
CA LYS A 477 -14.14 19.27 -25.83
C LYS A 477 -13.66 18.99 -27.25
N ASP A 478 -14.59 18.83 -28.17
CA ASP A 478 -14.28 18.80 -29.63
C ASP A 478 -13.89 20.18 -30.17
N GLU A 479 -13.57 20.27 -31.43
CA GLU A 479 -13.23 21.53 -32.11
C GLU A 479 -14.38 22.57 -32.09
N PHE A 480 -15.63 22.12 -31.91
CA PHE A 480 -16.83 22.95 -31.80
C PHE A 480 -17.21 23.36 -30.41
N GLY A 481 -16.53 22.81 -29.40
CA GLY A 481 -16.81 23.08 -27.97
C GLY A 481 -17.81 22.14 -27.31
N ASN A 482 -18.26 21.07 -28.03
CA ASN A 482 -19.11 20.04 -27.43
C ASN A 482 -18.26 19.07 -26.60
N PRO A 483 -18.88 18.34 -25.63
CA PRO A 483 -18.19 17.28 -24.89
C PRO A 483 -17.54 16.25 -25.80
N LEU A 484 -16.30 15.88 -25.51
CA LEU A 484 -15.59 14.83 -26.22
C LEU A 484 -16.03 13.46 -25.72
N THR A 485 -16.88 12.79 -26.47
CA THR A 485 -17.46 11.48 -26.12
C THR A 485 -16.63 10.31 -26.64
N GLY A 486 -16.84 9.11 -26.07
CA GLY A 486 -16.23 7.85 -26.47
C GLY A 486 -14.84 7.62 -25.89
N ALA A 487 -14.25 6.48 -26.22
CA ALA A 487 -12.98 6.02 -25.66
C ALA A 487 -11.87 7.08 -25.79
N THR A 488 -11.37 7.52 -24.65
CA THR A 488 -10.36 8.58 -24.53
C THR A 488 -9.49 8.28 -23.31
N THR A 489 -8.18 8.41 -23.44
CA THR A 489 -7.24 8.25 -22.34
C THR A 489 -6.62 9.60 -21.99
N VAL A 490 -6.62 9.93 -20.70
CA VAL A 490 -5.86 11.05 -20.11
C VAL A 490 -4.60 10.46 -19.49
N GLU A 491 -3.44 10.72 -20.12
CA GLU A 491 -2.13 10.32 -19.57
C GLU A 491 -1.50 11.53 -18.88
N ILE A 492 -0.99 11.32 -17.67
CA ILE A 492 -0.27 12.32 -16.88
C ILE A 492 1.18 11.86 -16.77
N LYS A 493 2.12 12.73 -17.11
CA LYS A 493 3.55 12.46 -16.97
C LYS A 493 4.21 13.48 -16.04
N ASN A 494 4.89 12.99 -15.01
CA ASN A 494 5.74 13.81 -14.17
C ASN A 494 6.98 14.25 -14.96
N VAL A 495 7.23 15.56 -15.03
CA VAL A 495 8.35 16.13 -15.80
C VAL A 495 9.70 15.67 -15.27
N GLN A 496 9.87 15.63 -13.96
CA GLN A 496 11.14 15.32 -13.29
C GLN A 496 11.40 13.82 -13.19
N THR A 497 10.43 13.04 -12.70
CA THR A 497 10.62 11.60 -12.46
C THR A 497 10.33 10.74 -13.70
N LYS A 498 9.66 11.29 -14.71
CA LYS A 498 9.18 10.60 -15.93
C LYS A 498 8.09 9.55 -15.67
N GLU A 499 7.63 9.46 -14.44
CA GLU A 499 6.58 8.54 -14.04
C GLU A 499 5.26 8.91 -14.72
N LYS A 500 4.51 7.88 -15.13
CA LYS A 500 3.21 8.01 -15.79
C LYS A 500 2.10 7.57 -14.86
N SER A 501 0.99 8.29 -14.90
CA SER A 501 -0.28 7.92 -14.31
C SER A 501 -1.41 8.23 -15.31
N PHE A 502 -2.63 7.80 -14.98
CA PHE A 502 -3.78 7.99 -15.83
C PHE A 502 -4.90 8.67 -15.06
N GLY A 503 -5.72 9.42 -15.79
CA GLY A 503 -6.96 10.00 -15.26
C GLY A 503 -8.17 9.13 -15.55
N VAL A 504 -9.17 9.25 -14.71
CA VAL A 504 -10.52 8.71 -14.95
C VAL A 504 -11.25 9.65 -15.88
N VAL A 505 -11.86 9.12 -16.95
CA VAL A 505 -12.57 9.89 -17.97
C VAL A 505 -14.01 9.42 -18.06
N ASP A 506 -14.93 10.36 -17.93
CA ASP A 506 -16.33 10.13 -18.25
C ASP A 506 -16.53 10.26 -19.78
N THR A 507 -16.76 9.13 -20.41
CA THR A 507 -16.90 9.03 -21.88
C THR A 507 -18.19 9.60 -22.43
N ILE A 508 -19.13 10.01 -21.58
CA ILE A 508 -20.41 10.64 -21.93
C ILE A 508 -20.26 12.16 -21.91
N THR A 509 -19.73 12.68 -20.82
CA THR A 509 -19.65 14.14 -20.59
C THR A 509 -18.32 14.74 -21.02
N GLY A 510 -17.30 13.92 -21.29
CA GLY A 510 -15.94 14.38 -21.57
C GLY A 510 -15.22 14.97 -20.35
N SER A 511 -15.80 14.88 -19.15
CA SER A 511 -15.10 15.30 -17.94
C SER A 511 -14.04 14.29 -17.54
N PHE A 512 -12.94 14.76 -16.94
CA PHE A 512 -11.91 13.90 -16.39
C PHE A 512 -11.46 14.34 -15.02
N ALA A 513 -10.93 13.40 -14.26
CA ALA A 513 -10.24 13.65 -13.01
C ALA A 513 -8.91 12.87 -13.01
N ALA A 514 -7.85 13.49 -12.49
CA ALA A 514 -6.52 12.89 -12.44
C ALA A 514 -5.83 13.27 -11.14
N ALA A 515 -5.24 12.29 -10.44
CA ALA A 515 -4.47 12.54 -9.23
C ALA A 515 -3.02 12.87 -9.58
N ILE A 516 -2.50 13.97 -9.04
CA ILE A 516 -1.09 14.34 -9.13
C ILE A 516 -0.49 14.51 -7.74
N ARG A 517 0.75 14.04 -7.55
CA ARG A 517 1.47 14.13 -6.28
C ARG A 517 2.18 15.47 -6.17
N VAL A 518 1.88 16.22 -5.10
CA VAL A 518 2.36 17.62 -4.98
C VAL A 518 3.46 17.82 -3.95
N SER A 519 3.82 16.79 -3.19
CA SER A 519 4.82 16.86 -2.10
C SER A 519 6.20 17.34 -2.56
N LYS A 520 6.60 17.07 -3.81
CA LYS A 520 7.90 17.43 -4.38
C LYS A 520 7.88 18.67 -5.28
N LYS A 521 6.74 19.37 -5.39
CA LYS A 521 6.55 20.52 -6.29
C LYS A 521 6.97 20.23 -7.75
N ASN A 522 6.75 18.99 -8.20
CA ASN A 522 7.03 18.57 -9.56
C ASN A 522 6.02 19.15 -10.53
N ASP A 523 6.44 19.41 -11.77
CA ASP A 523 5.55 19.79 -12.86
C ASP A 523 4.99 18.53 -13.54
N TYR A 524 3.76 18.63 -14.07
CA TYR A 524 3.06 17.54 -14.72
C TYR A 524 2.56 17.95 -16.10
N ILE A 525 2.61 17.06 -17.05
CA ILE A 525 2.03 17.26 -18.38
C ILE A 525 0.89 16.28 -18.55
N ILE A 526 -0.30 16.81 -18.81
CA ILE A 526 -1.49 16.05 -19.19
C ILE A 526 -1.51 15.94 -20.70
N THR A 527 -1.69 14.75 -21.23
CA THR A 527 -1.92 14.50 -22.67
C THR A 527 -3.15 13.66 -22.87
N ILE A 528 -3.82 13.93 -24.00
CA ILE A 528 -5.04 13.25 -24.38
C ILE A 528 -4.73 12.32 -25.55
N LYS A 529 -5.12 11.05 -25.41
CA LYS A 529 -5.03 10.03 -26.44
C LYS A 529 -6.43 9.60 -26.86
N LYS A 530 -6.73 9.79 -28.13
CA LYS A 530 -7.98 9.37 -28.77
C LYS A 530 -7.69 9.07 -30.23
N ASP A 531 -8.30 8.01 -30.76
CA ASP A 531 -8.15 7.63 -32.15
C ASP A 531 -8.53 8.77 -33.11
N SER A 532 -7.72 9.00 -34.13
CA SER A 532 -7.89 10.06 -35.14
C SER A 532 -7.91 11.49 -34.57
N ALA A 533 -7.47 11.70 -33.34
CA ALA A 533 -7.34 13.01 -32.72
C ALA A 533 -5.92 13.56 -32.84
N ALA A 534 -5.81 14.87 -33.04
CA ALA A 534 -4.52 15.56 -32.95
C ALA A 534 -3.95 15.51 -31.53
N PHE A 535 -2.63 15.40 -31.43
CA PHE A 535 -1.93 15.49 -30.16
C PHE A 535 -2.27 16.79 -29.43
N ASN A 536 -2.59 16.70 -28.15
CA ASN A 536 -2.85 17.85 -27.28
C ASN A 536 -2.24 17.61 -25.90
N SER A 537 -1.71 18.68 -25.31
CA SER A 537 -1.08 18.66 -23.99
C SER A 537 -1.41 19.90 -23.17
N GLN A 538 -1.29 19.79 -21.84
CA GLN A 538 -1.42 20.89 -20.91
C GLN A 538 -0.44 20.71 -19.74
N LEU A 539 0.33 21.77 -19.43
CA LEU A 539 1.26 21.81 -18.30
C LEU A 539 0.50 22.20 -17.02
N ILE A 540 0.68 21.42 -15.96
CA ILE A 540 0.28 21.74 -14.58
C ILE A 540 1.56 21.98 -13.78
N SER A 541 1.80 23.21 -13.37
CA SER A 541 3.00 23.53 -12.60
C SER A 541 2.85 23.21 -11.13
N GLY A 542 3.76 22.43 -10.59
CA GLY A 542 3.85 22.11 -9.16
C GLY A 542 4.41 23.26 -8.31
N LYS A 543 4.83 24.35 -8.95
CA LYS A 543 5.31 25.56 -8.24
C LYS A 543 4.16 26.44 -7.76
N GLN A 544 2.95 26.26 -8.29
CA GLN A 544 1.77 26.97 -7.82
C GLN A 544 1.32 26.43 -6.46
N GLU A 545 0.80 27.33 -5.60
CA GLU A 545 0.12 26.92 -4.38
C GLU A 545 -1.28 26.38 -4.73
N PHE A 546 -1.52 25.14 -4.40
CA PHE A 546 -2.85 24.53 -4.54
C PHE A 546 -3.68 24.86 -3.30
N LYS A 547 -4.87 25.43 -3.51
CA LYS A 547 -5.84 25.70 -2.44
C LYS A 547 -6.85 24.53 -2.39
N GLY A 548 -6.71 23.69 -1.36
CA GLY A 548 -7.54 22.47 -1.22
C GLY A 548 -7.06 21.32 -2.08
N VAL A 549 -7.88 20.27 -2.16
CA VAL A 549 -7.52 19.00 -2.83
C VAL A 549 -7.97 18.92 -4.30
N VAL A 550 -8.68 19.93 -4.82
CA VAL A 550 -9.15 19.97 -6.21
C VAL A 550 -8.60 21.18 -6.95
N VAL A 551 -8.12 20.93 -8.17
CA VAL A 551 -7.63 21.94 -9.11
C VAL A 551 -8.44 21.81 -10.40
N ASN A 552 -9.06 22.90 -10.84
CA ASN A 552 -9.74 22.92 -12.12
C ASN A 552 -8.77 23.30 -13.24
N ALA A 553 -8.61 22.40 -14.21
CA ALA A 553 -7.84 22.63 -15.42
C ALA A 553 -8.67 23.40 -16.45
N GLU A 554 -7.99 24.18 -17.30
CA GLU A 554 -8.66 24.80 -18.45
C GLU A 554 -9.20 23.71 -19.39
N PRO A 555 -10.37 23.90 -20.00
CA PRO A 555 -10.93 22.94 -20.94
C PRO A 555 -9.98 22.67 -22.12
N MET A 556 -9.71 21.38 -22.40
CA MET A 556 -8.83 20.96 -23.49
C MET A 556 -9.65 20.71 -24.75
N LYS A 557 -9.35 21.47 -25.82
CA LYS A 557 -10.00 21.27 -27.13
C LYS A 557 -9.21 20.26 -27.96
N ILE A 558 -9.89 19.22 -28.39
CA ILE A 558 -9.32 18.13 -29.17
C ILE A 558 -9.84 18.20 -30.60
N SER A 559 -8.93 18.41 -31.56
CA SER A 559 -9.27 18.50 -32.98
C SER A 559 -9.09 17.15 -33.65
N GLN A 560 -9.97 16.85 -34.61
CA GLN A 560 -9.80 15.70 -35.49
C GLN A 560 -8.67 15.92 -36.50
N LEU A 561 -7.88 14.87 -36.75
CA LEU A 561 -6.84 14.90 -37.75
C LEU A 561 -7.44 14.99 -39.17
N LYS A 562 -7.00 16.00 -39.95
CA LYS A 562 -7.35 16.20 -41.34
C LYS A 562 -6.08 16.47 -42.16
N VAL A 563 -5.89 15.85 -43.29
CA VAL A 563 -4.76 16.14 -44.19
C VAL A 563 -4.79 17.61 -44.59
N GLY A 564 -3.66 18.30 -44.43
CA GLY A 564 -3.56 19.74 -44.57
C GLY A 564 -3.92 20.55 -43.35
N GLY A 565 -4.46 19.93 -42.30
CA GLY A 565 -4.74 20.58 -41.01
C GLY A 565 -3.46 20.93 -40.27
N ALA A 566 -3.43 22.14 -39.64
CA ALA A 566 -2.37 22.60 -38.78
C ALA A 566 -2.84 22.55 -37.34
N TYR A 567 -2.01 21.97 -36.45
CA TYR A 567 -2.32 21.71 -35.04
C TYR A 567 -1.21 22.25 -34.15
N THR A 568 -1.55 23.11 -33.22
CA THR A 568 -0.58 23.64 -32.26
C THR A 568 -0.13 22.57 -31.30
N ILE A 569 1.17 22.44 -31.10
CA ILE A 569 1.75 21.68 -29.99
C ILE A 569 1.87 22.66 -28.82
N ASN A 570 0.96 22.52 -27.86
CA ASN A 570 0.95 23.37 -26.67
C ASN A 570 2.19 23.12 -25.81
N ASP A 571 2.53 24.09 -24.97
CA ASP A 571 3.62 24.03 -23.98
C ASP A 571 5.02 23.80 -24.58
N ILE A 572 5.23 24.18 -25.85
CA ILE A 572 6.55 24.26 -26.45
C ILE A 572 7.09 25.67 -26.27
N ASN A 573 7.92 25.83 -25.24
CA ASN A 573 8.54 27.09 -24.85
C ASN A 573 10.04 27.07 -25.14
N PHE A 574 10.56 28.23 -25.50
CA PHE A 574 11.96 28.48 -25.78
C PHE A 574 12.51 29.57 -24.85
N ALA A 575 13.79 29.52 -24.56
CA ALA A 575 14.48 30.62 -23.89
C ALA A 575 14.28 31.92 -24.69
N SER A 576 14.25 33.06 -23.97
CA SER A 576 14.00 34.37 -24.60
C SER A 576 14.96 34.65 -25.76
N ASN A 577 14.40 35.02 -26.92
CA ASN A 577 15.16 35.31 -28.16
C ASN A 577 16.12 34.20 -28.61
N ALA A 578 15.83 32.94 -28.26
CA ALA A 578 16.65 31.79 -28.62
C ALA A 578 15.79 30.63 -29.14
N ALA A 579 16.46 29.64 -29.72
CA ALA A 579 15.86 28.35 -30.13
C ALA A 579 16.20 27.22 -29.15
N VAL A 580 16.57 27.55 -27.93
CA VAL A 580 16.85 26.57 -26.85
C VAL A 580 15.55 26.19 -26.19
N LEU A 581 15.18 24.92 -26.29
CA LEU A 581 13.95 24.37 -25.70
C LEU A 581 14.06 24.32 -24.16
N GLU A 582 13.01 24.75 -23.48
CA GLU A 582 12.91 24.62 -22.00
C GLU A 582 12.72 23.13 -21.61
N PRO A 583 13.12 22.72 -20.39
CA PRO A 583 13.06 21.33 -19.94
C PRO A 583 11.67 20.70 -20.04
N GLU A 584 10.63 21.45 -19.72
CA GLU A 584 9.23 21.02 -19.80
C GLU A 584 8.82 20.70 -21.25
N SER A 585 9.25 21.53 -22.20
CA SER A 585 9.01 21.35 -23.63
C SER A 585 9.65 20.07 -24.17
N MET A 586 10.80 19.67 -23.64
CA MET A 586 11.44 18.41 -24.01
C MET A 586 10.56 17.20 -23.62
N VAL A 587 9.82 17.28 -22.51
CA VAL A 587 8.89 16.21 -22.08
C VAL A 587 7.68 16.17 -23.00
N VAL A 588 7.11 17.33 -23.36
CA VAL A 588 6.02 17.41 -24.35
C VAL A 588 6.45 16.79 -25.68
N LEU A 589 7.64 17.14 -26.17
CA LEU A 589 8.18 16.59 -27.42
C LEU A 589 8.46 15.10 -27.35
N GLU A 590 8.89 14.57 -26.18
CA GLU A 590 9.01 13.13 -25.97
C GLU A 590 7.65 12.42 -26.09
N MET A 591 6.58 13.00 -25.51
CA MET A 591 5.22 12.46 -25.59
C MET A 591 4.67 12.58 -27.03
N PHE A 592 4.93 13.70 -27.72
CA PHE A 592 4.59 13.86 -29.12
C PHE A 592 5.35 12.87 -30.02
N ALA A 593 6.63 12.60 -29.73
CA ALA A 593 7.40 11.58 -30.43
C ALA A 593 6.81 10.18 -30.24
N ALA A 594 6.34 9.85 -29.02
CA ALA A 594 5.64 8.60 -28.77
C ALA A 594 4.35 8.50 -29.61
N TYR A 595 3.55 9.57 -29.63
CA TYR A 595 2.36 9.66 -30.45
C TYR A 595 2.66 9.45 -31.95
N LEU A 596 3.72 10.06 -32.51
CA LEU A 596 4.11 9.86 -33.90
C LEU A 596 4.55 8.40 -34.17
N LYS A 597 5.24 7.77 -33.23
CA LYS A 597 5.67 6.36 -33.37
C LYS A 597 4.50 5.38 -33.29
N GLU A 598 3.44 5.70 -32.55
CA GLU A 598 2.18 4.95 -32.52
C GLU A 598 1.43 5.07 -33.88
N HIS A 599 1.76 6.10 -34.71
CA HIS A 599 1.17 6.35 -36.03
C HIS A 599 2.22 6.33 -37.17
N PRO A 600 2.83 5.17 -37.47
CA PRO A 600 3.99 5.11 -38.39
C PRO A 600 3.68 5.57 -39.86
N GLY A 601 2.42 5.55 -40.25
CA GLY A 601 1.98 6.07 -41.55
C GLY A 601 1.91 7.60 -41.64
N MET A 602 1.83 8.27 -40.51
CA MET A 602 1.66 9.71 -40.42
C MET A 602 2.92 10.43 -40.91
N LYS A 603 2.74 11.43 -41.79
CA LYS A 603 3.79 12.36 -42.24
C LYS A 603 3.40 13.77 -41.87
N ILE A 604 4.31 14.50 -41.27
CA ILE A 604 4.07 15.85 -40.75
C ILE A 604 5.11 16.85 -41.26
N GLU A 605 4.72 18.12 -41.26
CA GLU A 605 5.61 19.28 -41.36
C GLU A 605 5.58 20.02 -40.04
N ILE A 606 6.73 20.42 -39.52
CA ILE A 606 6.86 21.28 -38.29
C ILE A 606 6.92 22.73 -38.75
N ARG A 607 6.12 23.60 -38.12
CA ARG A 607 6.07 25.03 -38.39
C ARG A 607 6.33 25.85 -37.17
N GLY A 608 7.27 26.80 -37.23
CA GLY A 608 7.57 27.77 -36.20
C GLY A 608 6.99 29.15 -36.53
N HIS A 609 6.45 29.84 -35.54
CA HIS A 609 5.86 31.16 -35.64
C HIS A 609 6.36 32.10 -34.53
N THR A 610 6.43 33.42 -34.84
CA THR A 610 6.66 34.49 -33.90
C THR A 610 5.46 35.43 -33.80
N ASP A 611 5.47 36.33 -32.85
CA ASP A 611 4.65 37.54 -32.92
C ASP A 611 5.30 38.60 -33.80
N ASN A 612 4.73 39.81 -33.86
CA ASN A 612 5.21 40.92 -34.67
C ASN A 612 6.17 41.86 -33.90
N VAL A 613 6.75 41.42 -32.82
CA VAL A 613 7.73 42.21 -32.05
C VAL A 613 9.13 41.96 -32.60
N GLY A 614 9.80 42.99 -33.06
CA GLY A 614 11.16 42.92 -33.59
C GLY A 614 11.25 43.12 -35.09
N ASP A 615 12.37 42.71 -35.69
CA ASP A 615 12.65 42.79 -37.12
C ASP A 615 12.13 41.54 -37.82
N ASP A 616 11.43 41.76 -38.96
CA ASP A 616 10.78 40.68 -39.75
C ASP A 616 11.76 39.56 -40.17
N GLY A 617 12.99 39.99 -40.61
CA GLY A 617 14.04 39.04 -41.01
C GLY A 617 14.51 38.20 -39.81
N ARG A 618 14.73 38.86 -38.68
CA ARG A 618 15.09 38.17 -37.43
C ARG A 618 13.99 37.21 -36.94
N ASN A 619 12.73 37.62 -37.05
CA ASN A 619 11.59 36.78 -36.69
C ASN A 619 11.49 35.55 -37.63
N MET A 620 11.80 35.73 -38.89
CA MET A 620 11.86 34.63 -39.86
C MET A 620 12.98 33.64 -39.48
N ASP A 621 14.21 34.15 -39.24
CA ASP A 621 15.34 33.29 -38.81
C ASP A 621 15.07 32.56 -37.51
N LEU A 622 14.58 33.27 -36.48
CA LEU A 622 14.28 32.68 -35.18
C LEU A 622 13.21 31.56 -35.30
N SER A 623 12.19 31.79 -36.12
CA SER A 623 11.15 30.75 -36.29
C SER A 623 11.68 29.54 -37.04
N ASN A 624 12.62 29.71 -38.00
CA ASN A 624 13.32 28.59 -38.66
C ASN A 624 14.17 27.79 -37.64
N GLU A 625 15.00 28.49 -36.86
CA GLU A 625 15.83 27.87 -35.82
C GLU A 625 14.98 27.06 -34.83
N ARG A 626 13.85 27.60 -34.36
CA ARG A 626 12.92 26.95 -33.43
C ARG A 626 12.27 25.70 -34.03
N SER A 627 11.79 25.80 -35.28
CA SER A 627 11.20 24.64 -35.97
C SER A 627 12.23 23.51 -36.15
N TYR A 628 13.49 23.87 -36.44
CA TYR A 628 14.58 22.90 -36.57
C TYR A 628 14.98 22.29 -35.23
N ALA A 629 14.98 23.06 -34.12
CA ALA A 629 15.23 22.53 -32.78
C ALA A 629 14.17 21.48 -32.37
N VAL A 630 12.91 21.71 -32.71
CA VAL A 630 11.83 20.72 -32.51
C VAL A 630 12.06 19.46 -33.36
N PHE A 631 12.44 19.61 -34.62
CA PHE A 631 12.77 18.49 -35.51
C PHE A 631 13.92 17.64 -34.94
N GLU A 632 14.99 18.29 -34.47
CA GLU A 632 16.11 17.57 -33.86
C GLU A 632 15.71 16.82 -32.58
N ALA A 633 14.93 17.47 -31.70
CA ALA A 633 14.41 16.84 -30.50
C ALA A 633 13.55 15.59 -30.81
N LEU A 634 12.62 15.68 -31.74
CA LEU A 634 11.79 14.54 -32.17
C LEU A 634 12.64 13.39 -32.76
N THR A 635 13.64 13.74 -33.59
CA THR A 635 14.58 12.76 -34.14
C THR A 635 15.41 12.06 -33.04
N LYS A 636 15.87 12.83 -32.04
CA LYS A 636 16.58 12.33 -30.86
C LYS A 636 15.69 11.36 -30.05
N PHE A 637 14.38 11.61 -29.97
CA PHE A 637 13.41 10.72 -29.34
C PHE A 637 12.99 9.53 -30.22
N GLY A 638 13.64 9.34 -31.37
CA GLY A 638 13.51 8.15 -32.20
C GLY A 638 12.38 8.23 -33.26
N VAL A 639 11.85 9.42 -33.55
CA VAL A 639 10.93 9.61 -34.69
C VAL A 639 11.73 9.46 -35.98
N PRO A 640 11.33 8.55 -36.91
CA PRO A 640 11.98 8.42 -38.21
C PRO A 640 11.94 9.74 -38.98
N ARG A 641 13.07 10.14 -39.58
CA ARG A 641 13.14 11.36 -40.41
C ARG A 641 12.13 11.35 -41.58
N SER A 642 11.75 10.17 -42.03
CA SER A 642 10.75 9.99 -43.08
C SER A 642 9.32 10.38 -42.66
N GLN A 643 9.06 10.50 -41.36
CA GLN A 643 7.78 10.99 -40.83
C GLN A 643 7.74 12.53 -40.77
N ILE A 644 8.88 13.21 -40.65
CA ILE A 644 8.95 14.66 -40.55
C ILE A 644 9.50 15.18 -41.92
N ILE A 645 8.62 15.54 -42.84
CA ILE A 645 9.01 15.86 -44.19
C ILE A 645 9.66 17.23 -44.35
N SER A 646 9.36 18.17 -43.43
CA SER A 646 10.01 19.48 -43.36
C SER A 646 9.88 20.11 -41.96
N ALA A 647 10.79 21.02 -41.66
CA ALA A 647 10.72 21.95 -40.54
C ALA A 647 11.00 23.36 -41.06
N LYS A 648 10.04 24.28 -40.90
CA LYS A 648 10.08 25.58 -41.53
C LYS A 648 9.52 26.68 -40.62
N GLY A 649 10.22 27.81 -40.58
CA GLY A 649 9.74 29.04 -39.95
C GLY A 649 8.85 29.85 -40.89
N TYR A 650 7.90 30.53 -40.31
CA TYR A 650 7.01 31.48 -40.94
C TYR A 650 7.08 32.89 -40.38
N GLY A 651 7.94 33.10 -39.38
CA GLY A 651 8.03 34.40 -38.69
C GLY A 651 6.65 34.85 -38.21
N GLU A 652 6.36 36.12 -38.36
CA GLU A 652 5.07 36.72 -38.03
C GLU A 652 4.02 36.69 -39.12
N THR A 653 4.31 36.06 -40.30
CA THR A 653 3.49 36.16 -41.52
C THR A 653 2.17 35.35 -41.43
N LYS A 654 2.00 34.54 -40.42
CA LYS A 654 0.81 33.68 -40.21
C LYS A 654 0.21 33.83 -38.80
N PRO A 655 -0.27 35.02 -38.42
CA PRO A 655 -0.88 35.24 -37.11
C PRO A 655 -2.21 34.50 -37.03
N ILE A 656 -2.51 33.97 -35.84
CA ILE A 656 -3.81 33.32 -35.48
C ILE A 656 -4.61 34.17 -34.49
N ALA A 657 -3.99 35.22 -33.94
CA ALA A 657 -4.61 36.14 -33.00
C ALA A 657 -4.08 37.57 -33.22
N ASP A 658 -4.77 38.54 -32.59
CA ASP A 658 -4.40 39.94 -32.70
C ASP A 658 -3.07 40.26 -31.98
N ASN A 659 -2.09 40.72 -32.74
CA ASN A 659 -0.77 41.14 -32.23
C ASN A 659 -0.80 42.42 -31.38
N ALA A 660 -1.92 43.18 -31.37
CA ALA A 660 -2.04 44.37 -30.54
C ALA A 660 -2.06 44.06 -29.04
N THR A 661 -2.49 42.82 -28.65
CA THR A 661 -2.57 42.39 -27.26
C THR A 661 -1.48 41.41 -26.94
N GLU A 662 -0.98 41.40 -25.67
CA GLU A 662 0.00 40.40 -25.23
C GLU A 662 -0.58 38.98 -25.29
N ALA A 663 -1.86 38.81 -24.95
CA ALA A 663 -2.53 37.52 -25.05
C ALA A 663 -2.60 37.01 -26.51
N GLY A 664 -2.77 37.90 -27.47
CA GLY A 664 -2.74 37.55 -28.90
C GLY A 664 -1.32 37.25 -29.39
N ARG A 665 -0.35 38.04 -29.01
CA ARG A 665 1.08 37.79 -29.30
C ARG A 665 1.52 36.44 -28.74
N ALA A 666 1.13 36.09 -27.51
CA ALA A 666 1.45 34.80 -26.90
C ALA A 666 0.90 33.61 -27.72
N LYS A 667 -0.31 33.75 -28.28
CA LYS A 667 -0.88 32.73 -29.19
C LYS A 667 -0.15 32.66 -30.53
N ASN A 668 0.40 33.76 -31.01
CA ASN A 668 1.16 33.82 -32.24
C ASN A 668 2.56 33.19 -32.10
N ARG A 669 3.19 33.26 -30.93
CA ARG A 669 4.44 32.55 -30.57
C ARG A 669 4.16 31.07 -30.36
N ARG A 670 4.11 30.29 -31.42
CA ARG A 670 3.70 28.89 -31.36
C ARG A 670 4.51 27.97 -32.27
N THR A 671 4.45 26.68 -31.96
CA THR A 671 4.89 25.60 -32.85
C THR A 671 3.68 24.78 -33.28
N GLU A 672 3.59 24.52 -34.57
CA GLU A 672 2.53 23.68 -35.17
C GLU A 672 3.12 22.44 -35.84
N PHE A 673 2.34 21.36 -35.88
CA PHE A 673 2.55 20.33 -36.89
C PHE A 673 1.40 20.35 -37.92
N VAL A 674 1.73 20.13 -39.19
CA VAL A 674 0.74 20.02 -40.28
C VAL A 674 0.74 18.57 -40.71
N LEU A 675 -0.44 17.97 -40.74
CA LEU A 675 -0.60 16.63 -41.26
C LEU A 675 -0.56 16.61 -42.80
N VAL A 676 0.47 15.99 -43.36
CA VAL A 676 0.66 15.90 -44.80
C VAL A 676 0.11 14.58 -45.34
N LYS A 677 0.23 13.51 -44.58
CA LYS A 677 -0.30 12.19 -44.90
C LYS A 677 -0.61 11.43 -43.62
N PHE A 678 -1.67 10.61 -43.68
CA PHE A 678 -2.01 9.68 -42.60
C PHE A 678 -1.62 8.26 -43.00
#